data_3e59e57eeda6315e475693ad0c6c36f0
#
_entry.id   3e59e57eeda6315e475693ad0c6c36f0
#
_cell.length_a   1.000
_cell.length_b   1.000
_cell.length_c   1.000
_cell.angle_alpha   90.00
_cell.angle_beta   90.00
_cell.angle_gamma   90.00
#
_symmetry.space_group_name_H-M   'P 1'
#
loop_
_entity.id
_entity.type
_entity.pdbx_description
1 polymer ?
#
loop_
_entity_poly.entity_id
_entity_poly.type
_entity_poly.pdbx_seq_one_letter_code
_entity_poly.pdbx_strand_id
1 'polypeptide(L)'
;AADALEAYQSWKAERGLVDFTDQEALALQVLKNPSLAGRLRERVGRVFVDEFQDSSPLQVAVFKALSDIVEASTWVGDPKQAIYGFRGSDTNLTQAAFVGAGDDADNVLSISWRSRPGIVDFANAMFGPAFERMGLPAAQHAFSGAARSDVGFDRHPLAWWPLAGKASEQADALTVGLRSALEAGGDWLVGENGGDHRPLLAGDIAVLCRSNPDVTRFAAALGRAGLPVAVERSGLARTPHIELVLAACRWIADTSDRLALAEMARFFSNDPESEAWLMAAADDEPDAALRTHVPVADSLVQLRAQLLNLTPAEVVDAVLALPPVISRIEAWGDHPIRLDDLEALRGFAGAYEEECAASGMPATLQGLLTAISDADPKRPPSLAANAIQVMTYHGAKGLEWPMTVMTGLTWEPRARLYEPVAETEAALDWTNPLKGRWIRYWPWPYGLSGKDGALGAAAAASPLGQAAWEKAVHEDTRLLYVGVTRARDYLVFAPPAKGSLNWLKVLDAPDADAHVLPPAEDENLIGVGSETFLADVRLLAADASPEERYPDPTFVRSKVGDTPLPRKPLFIRPSAAEGSDWFVSERTTLGDRLPIDGIADFATLGEALHAILAYDDPARPTETRITDAKATLDRWRVTGFSAKDALTASDRLHTKLAVLWPGAKLRREAPVTARIGRQLIQGRIDLLVETNETTAIIDHKSFPGRFEQWEAKALQYAPQVALYGEAVKAASGRSCDHLFVHMPVVGALLRLARSM
;
A
#
# COMPACT_ATOMS: atom_id res chain seq x y z
N ALA A 1 22.11 5.59 -22.28
CA ALA A 1 21.29 5.56 -21.05
C ALA A 1 20.70 6.94 -20.76
N ALA A 2 21.51 8.02 -20.72
CA ALA A 2 21.03 9.39 -20.48
C ALA A 2 19.96 9.80 -21.50
N ASP A 3 20.22 9.62 -22.79
CA ASP A 3 19.28 9.95 -23.88
C ASP A 3 17.96 9.17 -23.76
N ALA A 4 18.03 7.89 -23.34
CA ALA A 4 16.84 7.07 -23.14
C ALA A 4 16.01 7.56 -21.93
N LEU A 5 16.69 7.98 -20.85
CA LEU A 5 16.01 8.55 -19.68
C LEU A 5 15.36 9.90 -20.02
N GLU A 6 16.03 10.76 -20.76
CA GLU A 6 15.49 12.05 -21.22
C GLU A 6 14.28 11.85 -22.14
N ALA A 7 14.37 10.90 -23.09
CA ALA A 7 13.25 10.55 -23.96
C ALA A 7 12.05 10.00 -23.16
N TYR A 8 12.30 9.18 -22.14
CA TYR A 8 11.26 8.66 -21.26
C TYR A 8 10.59 9.76 -20.42
N GLN A 9 11.37 10.67 -19.86
CA GLN A 9 10.84 11.81 -19.11
C GLN A 9 10.01 12.74 -20.01
N SER A 10 10.49 13.04 -21.24
CA SER A 10 9.75 13.83 -22.21
C SER A 10 8.43 13.14 -22.61
N TRP A 11 8.48 11.84 -22.84
CA TRP A 11 7.28 11.03 -23.17
C TRP A 11 6.23 11.06 -22.05
N LYS A 12 6.66 10.97 -20.78
CA LYS A 12 5.75 11.11 -19.62
C LYS A 12 5.16 12.53 -19.56
N ALA A 13 6.00 13.55 -19.67
CA ALA A 13 5.57 14.94 -19.58
C ALA A 13 4.55 15.32 -20.66
N GLU A 14 4.74 14.87 -21.91
CA GLU A 14 3.80 15.08 -23.01
C GLU A 14 2.41 14.48 -22.74
N ARG A 15 2.34 13.43 -21.91
CA ARG A 15 1.10 12.71 -21.58
C ARG A 15 0.53 13.06 -20.23
N GLY A 16 1.20 13.95 -19.48
CA GLY A 16 0.80 14.30 -18.12
C GLY A 16 0.93 13.13 -17.13
N LEU A 17 1.81 12.15 -17.44
CA LEU A 17 2.05 11.00 -16.59
C LEU A 17 3.16 11.29 -15.58
N VAL A 18 2.99 10.83 -14.35
CA VAL A 18 3.98 10.89 -13.29
C VAL A 18 4.11 9.52 -12.64
N ASP A 19 5.33 9.04 -12.46
CA ASP A 19 5.61 7.87 -11.64
C ASP A 19 5.93 8.26 -10.18
N PHE A 20 6.14 7.28 -9.31
CA PHE A 20 6.42 7.53 -7.89
C PHE A 20 7.68 8.39 -7.68
N THR A 21 8.72 8.20 -8.49
CA THR A 21 9.96 9.00 -8.41
C THR A 21 9.70 10.44 -8.84
N ASP A 22 8.87 10.66 -9.88
CA ASP A 22 8.46 12.00 -10.29
C ASP A 22 7.67 12.71 -9.19
N GLN A 23 6.76 12.00 -8.50
CA GLN A 23 6.00 12.57 -7.40
C GLN A 23 6.91 13.06 -6.27
N GLU A 24 7.90 12.25 -5.87
CA GLU A 24 8.88 12.62 -4.86
C GLU A 24 9.75 13.81 -5.32
N ALA A 25 10.20 13.81 -6.57
CA ALA A 25 11.00 14.89 -7.15
C ALA A 25 10.21 16.21 -7.24
N LEU A 26 8.95 16.16 -7.66
CA LEU A 26 8.05 17.31 -7.70
C LEU A 26 7.73 17.81 -6.28
N ALA A 27 7.51 16.93 -5.33
CA ALA A 27 7.32 17.29 -3.92
C ALA A 27 8.55 18.05 -3.39
N LEU A 28 9.77 17.57 -3.68
CA LEU A 28 10.99 18.25 -3.29
C LEU A 28 11.11 19.64 -3.93
N GLN A 29 10.74 19.80 -5.22
CA GLN A 29 10.72 21.11 -5.89
C GLN A 29 9.72 22.07 -5.24
N VAL A 30 8.52 21.58 -4.89
CA VAL A 30 7.50 22.36 -4.18
C VAL A 30 8.02 22.83 -2.82
N LEU A 31 8.65 21.96 -2.05
CA LEU A 31 9.20 22.28 -0.72
C LEU A 31 10.35 23.29 -0.79
N LYS A 32 11.12 23.30 -1.88
CA LYS A 32 12.18 24.30 -2.12
C LYS A 32 11.66 25.67 -2.55
N ASN A 33 10.36 25.79 -2.87
CA ASN A 33 9.78 27.09 -3.23
C ASN A 33 9.44 27.88 -1.94
N PRO A 34 10.08 29.05 -1.69
CA PRO A 34 9.91 29.78 -0.42
C PRO A 34 8.47 30.20 -0.11
N SER A 35 7.68 30.53 -1.14
CA SER A 35 6.30 30.96 -0.95
C SER A 35 5.39 29.79 -0.53
N LEU A 36 5.64 28.60 -1.05
CA LEU A 36 4.88 27.40 -0.69
C LEU A 36 5.34 26.84 0.67
N ALA A 37 6.63 26.89 0.96
CA ALA A 37 7.21 26.52 2.25
C ALA A 37 6.62 27.38 3.40
N GLY A 38 6.47 28.70 3.18
CA GLY A 38 5.83 29.59 4.17
C GLY A 38 4.40 29.18 4.50
N ARG A 39 3.61 28.83 3.49
CA ARG A 39 2.22 28.35 3.68
C ARG A 39 2.16 26.99 4.38
N LEU A 40 3.09 26.12 4.10
CA LEU A 40 3.17 24.82 4.75
C LEU A 40 3.50 24.96 6.24
N ARG A 41 4.40 25.90 6.61
CA ARG A 41 4.75 26.22 7.99
C ARG A 41 3.54 26.69 8.82
N GLU A 42 2.62 27.40 8.19
CA GLU A 42 1.38 27.83 8.88
C GLU A 42 0.43 26.66 9.20
N ARG A 43 0.57 25.53 8.48
CA ARG A 43 -0.34 24.38 8.57
C ARG A 43 0.25 23.19 9.30
N VAL A 44 1.56 23.04 9.27
CA VAL A 44 2.30 21.90 9.83
C VAL A 44 3.29 22.41 10.88
N GLY A 45 3.02 22.12 12.14
CA GLY A 45 3.90 22.50 13.24
C GLY A 45 5.01 21.51 13.51
N ARG A 46 4.75 20.22 13.31
CA ARG A 46 5.72 19.13 13.55
C ARG A 46 5.66 18.07 12.46
N VAL A 47 6.81 17.44 12.20
CA VAL A 47 6.97 16.31 11.28
C VAL A 47 7.56 15.12 12.05
N PHE A 48 6.94 13.96 11.90
CA PHE A 48 7.46 12.69 12.38
C PHE A 48 7.81 11.84 11.16
N VAL A 49 9.05 11.38 11.07
CA VAL A 49 9.51 10.45 10.04
C VAL A 49 9.77 9.12 10.70
N ASP A 50 8.97 8.12 10.35
CA ASP A 50 9.12 6.76 10.86
C ASP A 50 9.82 5.86 9.85
N GLU A 51 10.51 4.81 10.32
CA GLU A 51 11.24 3.85 9.49
C GLU A 51 12.20 4.50 8.49
N PHE A 52 12.85 5.62 8.87
CA PHE A 52 13.63 6.40 7.91
C PHE A 52 14.85 5.66 7.35
N GLN A 53 15.31 4.58 7.99
CA GLN A 53 16.39 3.74 7.48
C GLN A 53 16.06 3.05 6.15
N ASP A 54 14.78 3.00 5.75
CA ASP A 54 14.34 2.43 4.49
C ASP A 54 14.22 3.45 3.36
N SER A 55 14.50 4.70 3.66
CA SER A 55 14.30 5.80 2.72
C SER A 55 15.34 5.84 1.61
N SER A 56 14.89 6.13 0.40
CA SER A 56 15.76 6.47 -0.72
C SER A 56 16.42 7.83 -0.49
N PRO A 57 17.54 8.15 -1.16
CA PRO A 57 18.15 9.47 -1.08
C PRO A 57 17.20 10.62 -1.43
N LEU A 58 16.28 10.40 -2.35
CA LEU A 58 15.27 11.39 -2.74
C LEU A 58 14.24 11.60 -1.62
N GLN A 59 13.77 10.53 -0.98
CA GLN A 59 12.89 10.60 0.18
C GLN A 59 13.56 11.30 1.36
N VAL A 60 14.84 10.99 1.65
CA VAL A 60 15.61 11.71 2.68
C VAL A 60 15.70 13.19 2.36
N ALA A 61 15.90 13.58 1.08
CA ALA A 61 15.89 14.98 0.68
C ALA A 61 14.54 15.67 0.88
N VAL A 62 13.42 14.96 0.63
CA VAL A 62 12.06 15.45 0.89
C VAL A 62 11.83 15.64 2.39
N PHE A 63 12.18 14.63 3.21
CA PHE A 63 12.02 14.70 4.67
C PHE A 63 12.87 15.81 5.29
N LYS A 64 14.11 15.97 4.81
CA LYS A 64 14.99 17.06 5.25
C LYS A 64 14.40 18.42 4.90
N ALA A 65 13.92 18.60 3.67
CA ALA A 65 13.27 19.84 3.25
C ALA A 65 12.00 20.16 4.07
N LEU A 66 11.19 19.13 4.42
CA LEU A 66 10.06 19.27 5.33
C LEU A 66 10.51 19.68 6.74
N SER A 67 11.54 19.01 7.27
CA SER A 67 12.10 19.31 8.60
C SER A 67 12.64 20.74 8.72
N ASP A 68 13.19 21.29 7.63
CA ASP A 68 13.69 22.66 7.58
C ASP A 68 12.56 23.72 7.55
N ILE A 69 11.35 23.32 7.18
CA ILE A 69 10.18 24.23 7.11
C ILE A 69 9.47 24.31 8.45
N VAL A 70 9.35 23.21 9.20
CA VAL A 70 8.55 23.13 10.43
C VAL A 70 9.35 23.54 11.68
N GLU A 71 8.64 23.80 12.79
CA GLU A 71 9.28 24.19 14.06
C GLU A 71 10.08 23.05 14.69
N ALA A 72 9.63 21.80 14.54
CA ALA A 72 10.30 20.63 15.06
C ALA A 72 10.05 19.40 14.19
N SER A 73 11.07 18.54 14.10
CA SER A 73 10.95 17.24 13.46
C SER A 73 11.56 16.14 14.33
N THR A 74 10.97 14.96 14.27
CA THR A 74 11.48 13.77 14.98
C THR A 74 11.61 12.66 13.95
N TRP A 75 12.80 12.06 13.84
CA TRP A 75 13.09 10.98 12.93
C TRP A 75 13.33 9.72 13.74
N VAL A 76 12.56 8.67 13.47
CA VAL A 76 12.61 7.39 14.15
C VAL A 76 13.03 6.32 13.16
N GLY A 77 13.98 5.49 13.55
CA GLY A 77 14.43 4.40 12.70
C GLY A 77 15.39 3.45 13.43
N ASP A 78 15.58 2.29 12.86
CA ASP A 78 16.48 1.26 13.35
C ASP A 78 17.43 0.79 12.23
N PRO A 79 18.73 1.16 12.25
CA PRO A 79 19.68 0.77 11.23
C PRO A 79 19.87 -0.76 11.10
N LYS A 80 19.52 -1.51 12.16
CA LYS A 80 19.52 -2.98 12.16
C LYS A 80 18.40 -3.58 11.31
N GLN A 81 17.35 -2.80 11.01
CA GLN A 81 16.19 -3.21 10.22
C GLN A 81 16.17 -2.63 8.81
N ALA A 82 17.27 -2.05 8.33
CA ALA A 82 17.40 -1.52 6.96
C ALA A 82 17.57 -2.65 5.94
N ILE A 83 16.45 -3.14 5.39
CA ILE A 83 16.39 -4.31 4.50
C ILE A 83 15.85 -4.02 3.09
N TYR A 84 15.67 -2.75 2.74
CA TYR A 84 15.12 -2.33 1.43
C TYR A 84 16.18 -1.75 0.48
N GLY A 85 17.45 -2.18 0.62
CA GLY A 85 18.53 -1.79 -0.30
C GLY A 85 18.20 -2.06 -1.77
N PHE A 86 17.46 -3.11 -2.07
CA PHE A 86 16.99 -3.44 -3.41
C PHE A 86 15.91 -2.49 -3.95
N ARG A 87 15.29 -1.67 -3.10
CA ARG A 87 14.34 -0.59 -3.47
C ARG A 87 15.01 0.77 -3.53
N GLY A 88 16.34 0.83 -3.41
CA GLY A 88 17.10 2.07 -3.48
C GLY A 88 17.30 2.80 -2.16
N SER A 89 17.00 2.18 -1.01
CA SER A 89 17.39 2.74 0.29
C SER A 89 18.92 2.73 0.42
N ASP A 90 19.44 3.77 1.09
CA ASP A 90 20.88 3.95 1.29
C ASP A 90 21.22 3.93 2.78
N THR A 91 21.68 2.77 3.24
CA THR A 91 22.00 2.54 4.65
C THR A 91 23.16 3.40 5.15
N ASN A 92 24.09 3.78 4.27
CA ASN A 92 25.20 4.65 4.65
C ASN A 92 24.72 6.10 4.83
N LEU A 93 23.79 6.55 3.99
CA LEU A 93 23.17 7.87 4.12
C LEU A 93 22.35 7.96 5.41
N THR A 94 21.56 6.94 5.70
CA THR A 94 20.76 6.92 6.93
C THR A 94 21.65 6.86 8.17
N GLN A 95 22.75 6.12 8.14
CA GLN A 95 23.75 6.13 9.23
C GLN A 95 24.39 7.52 9.40
N ALA A 96 24.74 8.20 8.29
CA ALA A 96 25.25 9.57 8.34
C ALA A 96 24.22 10.56 8.93
N ALA A 97 22.92 10.33 8.67
CA ALA A 97 21.86 11.14 9.26
C ALA A 97 21.72 10.89 10.78
N PHE A 98 21.85 9.65 11.25
CA PHE A 98 21.89 9.36 12.69
C PHE A 98 23.03 10.10 13.40
N VAL A 99 24.24 10.00 12.87
CA VAL A 99 25.43 10.69 13.41
C VAL A 99 25.27 12.22 13.34
N GLY A 100 24.72 12.73 12.25
CA GLY A 100 24.53 14.17 12.04
C GLY A 100 23.41 14.81 12.87
N ALA A 101 22.45 14.03 13.33
CA ALA A 101 21.36 14.51 14.19
C ALA A 101 21.74 14.71 15.65
N GLY A 102 22.93 14.30 16.04
CA GLY A 102 23.44 14.35 17.41
C GLY A 102 23.32 12.98 18.10
N ASP A 103 24.44 12.49 18.56
CA ASP A 103 24.58 11.16 19.20
C ASP A 103 24.23 11.28 20.69
N ASP A 104 23.02 11.74 21.02
CA ASP A 104 22.54 11.76 22.39
C ASP A 104 22.09 10.36 22.77
N ALA A 105 22.81 9.71 23.68
CA ALA A 105 22.45 8.39 24.22
C ALA A 105 21.01 8.34 24.78
N ASP A 106 20.46 9.48 25.16
CA ASP A 106 19.10 9.64 25.65
C ASP A 106 18.02 9.42 24.55
N ASN A 107 18.41 9.44 23.28
CA ASN A 107 17.52 9.22 22.14
C ASN A 107 17.48 7.76 21.67
N VAL A 108 18.22 6.84 22.31
CA VAL A 108 18.21 5.42 21.95
C VAL A 108 17.20 4.65 22.79
N LEU A 109 16.23 4.00 22.13
CA LEU A 109 15.28 3.11 22.78
C LEU A 109 15.96 1.76 23.07
N SER A 110 16.57 1.61 24.26
CA SER A 110 17.37 0.46 24.63
C SER A 110 16.58 -0.68 25.27
N ILE A 111 15.29 -0.49 25.59
CA ILE A 111 14.44 -1.52 26.21
C ILE A 111 13.50 -2.11 25.16
N SER A 112 13.51 -3.44 25.03
CA SER A 112 12.54 -4.16 24.20
C SER A 112 11.20 -4.29 24.95
N TRP A 113 10.14 -3.74 24.39
CA TRP A 113 8.77 -3.89 24.90
C TRP A 113 8.02 -5.07 24.26
N ARG A 114 8.60 -5.68 23.23
CA ARG A 114 7.98 -6.74 22.44
C ARG A 114 8.26 -8.13 23.00
N SER A 115 9.53 -8.47 23.15
CA SER A 115 9.97 -9.86 23.32
C SER A 115 10.24 -10.21 24.78
N ARG A 116 10.13 -11.50 25.10
CA ARG A 116 10.57 -12.07 26.40
C ARG A 116 12.08 -11.90 26.58
N PRO A 117 12.58 -11.81 27.86
CA PRO A 117 13.98 -11.59 28.14
C PRO A 117 14.93 -12.56 27.41
N GLY A 118 14.65 -13.84 27.41
CA GLY A 118 15.52 -14.83 26.76
C GLY A 118 15.62 -14.68 25.24
N ILE A 119 14.62 -14.09 24.56
CA ILE A 119 14.73 -13.75 23.13
C ILE A 119 15.60 -12.52 22.94
N VAL A 120 15.50 -11.53 23.84
CA VAL A 120 16.32 -10.31 23.80
C VAL A 120 17.79 -10.64 24.02
N ASP A 121 18.09 -11.43 25.03
CA ASP A 121 19.46 -11.87 25.36
C ASP A 121 20.07 -12.68 24.21
N PHE A 122 19.28 -13.61 23.64
CA PHE A 122 19.69 -14.39 22.47
C PHE A 122 19.97 -13.49 21.27
N ALA A 123 19.09 -12.52 20.98
CA ALA A 123 19.27 -11.59 19.86
C ALA A 123 20.53 -10.73 20.03
N ASN A 124 20.80 -10.23 21.25
CA ASN A 124 22.01 -9.48 21.56
C ASN A 124 23.27 -10.33 21.32
N ALA A 125 23.30 -11.54 21.83
CA ALA A 125 24.43 -12.47 21.66
C ALA A 125 24.62 -12.85 20.18
N MET A 126 23.52 -13.13 19.46
CA MET A 126 23.55 -13.59 18.08
C MET A 126 24.04 -12.52 17.12
N PHE A 127 23.61 -11.27 17.29
CA PHE A 127 23.85 -10.21 16.31
C PHE A 127 24.88 -9.17 16.73
N GLY A 128 25.17 -9.02 18.02
CA GLY A 128 26.08 -8.00 18.54
C GLY A 128 27.42 -7.94 17.82
N PRO A 129 28.19 -9.04 17.75
CA PRO A 129 29.49 -9.04 17.07
C PRO A 129 29.41 -8.73 15.56
N ALA A 130 28.32 -9.14 14.89
CA ALA A 130 28.12 -8.86 13.48
C ALA A 130 27.83 -7.35 13.26
N PHE A 131 26.97 -6.75 14.07
CA PHE A 131 26.67 -5.32 13.98
C PHE A 131 27.87 -4.44 14.35
N GLU A 132 28.70 -4.84 15.30
CA GLU A 132 29.97 -4.15 15.59
C GLU A 132 30.91 -4.16 14.38
N ARG A 133 31.05 -5.32 13.69
CA ARG A 133 31.80 -5.39 12.42
C ARG A 133 31.21 -4.52 11.33
N MET A 134 29.90 -4.29 11.34
CA MET A 134 29.19 -3.38 10.42
C MET A 134 29.33 -1.90 10.83
N GLY A 135 30.08 -1.58 11.91
CA GLY A 135 30.31 -0.23 12.37
C GLY A 135 29.19 0.36 13.24
N LEU A 136 28.29 -0.47 13.76
CA LEU A 136 27.25 -0.03 14.70
C LEU A 136 27.79 -0.16 16.15
N PRO A 137 27.90 0.92 16.93
CA PRO A 137 28.34 0.85 18.32
C PRO A 137 27.37 0.04 19.19
N ALA A 138 27.88 -0.57 20.28
CA ALA A 138 27.06 -1.39 21.18
C ALA A 138 25.84 -0.63 21.74
N ALA A 139 25.96 0.66 22.02
CA ALA A 139 24.85 1.50 22.47
C ALA A 139 23.70 1.60 21.44
N GLN A 140 23.96 1.39 20.16
CA GLN A 140 22.97 1.47 19.09
C GLN A 140 22.40 0.11 18.68
N HIS A 141 23.05 -1.01 18.99
CA HIS A 141 22.58 -2.32 18.55
C HIS A 141 22.11 -3.24 19.65
N ALA A 142 22.59 -3.09 20.89
CA ALA A 142 22.21 -3.97 21.99
C ALA A 142 21.03 -3.41 22.78
N PHE A 143 20.07 -4.28 23.11
CA PHE A 143 19.06 -3.95 24.10
C PHE A 143 19.66 -4.09 25.51
N SER A 144 19.36 -3.13 26.37
CA SER A 144 19.77 -3.19 27.80
C SER A 144 18.86 -4.10 28.63
N GLY A 145 17.72 -4.51 28.10
CA GLY A 145 16.77 -5.42 28.73
C GLY A 145 15.44 -5.52 28.02
N ALA A 146 14.56 -6.32 28.61
CA ALA A 146 13.18 -6.50 28.17
C ALA A 146 12.21 -5.96 29.23
N ALA A 147 11.14 -5.29 28.77
CA ALA A 147 10.06 -4.84 29.66
C ALA A 147 9.10 -5.98 30.03
N ARG A 148 9.07 -7.06 29.24
CA ARG A 148 8.27 -8.25 29.51
C ARG A 148 8.94 -9.18 30.49
N SER A 149 8.14 -10.07 31.10
CA SER A 149 8.59 -11.05 32.11
C SER A 149 8.47 -12.48 31.56
N ASP A 150 9.29 -13.37 32.03
CA ASP A 150 9.20 -14.82 31.78
C ASP A 150 8.30 -15.54 32.82
N VAL A 151 7.76 -14.81 33.78
CA VAL A 151 6.87 -15.39 34.81
C VAL A 151 5.56 -15.89 34.16
N GLY A 152 5.20 -17.11 34.46
CA GLY A 152 3.98 -17.76 33.97
C GLY A 152 4.16 -18.56 32.67
N PHE A 153 5.37 -18.59 32.09
CA PHE A 153 5.68 -19.48 30.97
C PHE A 153 6.42 -20.73 31.43
N ASP A 154 5.90 -21.90 31.08
CA ASP A 154 6.53 -23.19 31.43
C ASP A 154 7.59 -23.62 30.39
N ARG A 155 7.54 -23.07 29.16
CA ARG A 155 8.46 -23.39 28.08
C ARG A 155 9.55 -22.34 27.87
N HIS A 156 10.69 -22.80 27.38
CA HIS A 156 11.78 -21.91 26.97
C HIS A 156 11.30 -20.97 25.81
N PRO A 157 11.80 -19.74 25.75
CA PRO A 157 11.46 -18.80 24.68
C PRO A 157 12.05 -19.21 23.32
N LEU A 158 13.02 -20.10 23.30
CA LEU A 158 13.68 -20.61 22.11
C LEU A 158 13.27 -22.06 21.85
N ALA A 159 13.11 -22.41 20.58
CA ALA A 159 12.91 -23.78 20.13
C ALA A 159 13.74 -24.06 18.87
N TRP A 160 14.19 -25.31 18.73
CA TRP A 160 14.96 -25.78 17.60
C TRP A 160 14.31 -27.05 17.04
N TRP A 161 13.65 -26.92 15.90
CA TRP A 161 12.85 -27.98 15.27
C TRP A 161 13.45 -28.43 13.94
N PRO A 162 14.49 -29.32 13.91
CA PRO A 162 15.02 -29.85 12.67
C PRO A 162 13.93 -30.58 11.89
N LEU A 163 13.83 -30.30 10.58
CA LEU A 163 12.83 -30.86 9.69
C LEU A 163 13.45 -32.01 8.90
N ALA A 164 12.93 -33.23 9.06
CA ALA A 164 13.38 -34.40 8.33
C ALA A 164 12.88 -34.42 6.89
N GLY A 165 13.62 -35.09 6.01
CA GLY A 165 13.21 -35.38 4.63
C GLY A 165 13.59 -34.30 3.61
N LYS A 166 13.01 -34.42 2.40
CA LYS A 166 13.19 -33.49 1.28
C LYS A 166 12.31 -32.24 1.49
N ALA A 167 12.48 -31.23 0.66
CA ALA A 167 11.81 -29.92 0.83
C ALA A 167 10.27 -30.01 0.99
N SER A 168 9.59 -30.90 0.26
CA SER A 168 8.14 -31.13 0.45
C SER A 168 7.82 -31.78 1.79
N GLU A 169 8.59 -32.81 2.15
CA GLU A 169 8.44 -33.54 3.42
C GLU A 169 8.75 -32.65 4.62
N GLN A 170 9.68 -31.70 4.49
CA GLN A 170 9.98 -30.70 5.53
C GLN A 170 8.80 -29.79 5.83
N ALA A 171 8.02 -29.42 4.81
CA ALA A 171 6.83 -28.61 5.02
C ALA A 171 5.74 -29.41 5.76
N ASP A 172 5.56 -30.69 5.42
CA ASP A 172 4.65 -31.59 6.12
C ASP A 172 5.15 -31.87 7.56
N ALA A 173 6.47 -32.04 7.78
CA ALA A 173 7.06 -32.20 9.10
C ALA A 173 6.80 -30.99 10.02
N LEU A 174 6.97 -29.74 9.48
CA LEU A 174 6.63 -28.54 10.25
C LEU A 174 5.16 -28.52 10.64
N THR A 175 4.28 -28.96 9.75
CA THR A 175 2.84 -29.03 10.03
C THR A 175 2.52 -29.92 11.23
N VAL A 176 3.20 -31.06 11.39
CA VAL A 176 3.07 -31.94 12.54
C VAL A 176 3.47 -31.22 13.83
N GLY A 177 4.59 -30.49 13.80
CA GLY A 177 5.06 -29.71 14.96
C GLY A 177 4.09 -28.61 15.38
N LEU A 178 3.58 -27.84 14.42
CA LEU A 178 2.61 -26.76 14.68
C LEU A 178 1.27 -27.28 15.18
N ARG A 179 0.77 -28.37 14.57
CA ARG A 179 -0.43 -29.05 15.07
C ARG A 179 -0.26 -29.49 16.51
N SER A 180 0.83 -30.18 16.82
CA SER A 180 1.15 -30.60 18.18
C SER A 180 1.21 -29.44 19.17
N ALA A 181 1.73 -28.29 18.75
CA ALA A 181 1.78 -27.11 19.60
C ALA A 181 0.39 -26.51 19.87
N LEU A 182 -0.50 -26.52 18.86
CA LEU A 182 -1.87 -26.03 18.98
C LEU A 182 -2.77 -27.00 19.81
N GLU A 183 -2.54 -28.31 19.70
CA GLU A 183 -3.29 -29.33 20.41
C GLU A 183 -2.82 -29.53 21.87
N ALA A 184 -1.60 -29.10 22.19
CA ALA A 184 -1.02 -29.26 23.52
C ALA A 184 -1.69 -28.42 24.65
N GLY A 185 -2.73 -27.66 24.31
CA GLY A 185 -3.61 -26.99 25.25
C GLY A 185 -2.96 -25.94 26.14
N GLY A 186 -2.38 -26.31 27.27
CA GLY A 186 -1.78 -25.37 28.21
C GLY A 186 -0.27 -25.29 28.17
N ASP A 187 0.42 -26.07 27.34
CA ASP A 187 1.89 -26.12 27.31
C ASP A 187 2.52 -24.91 26.58
N TRP A 188 1.84 -24.39 25.54
CA TRP A 188 2.28 -23.20 24.83
C TRP A 188 1.37 -22.04 25.21
N LEU A 189 1.82 -21.24 26.15
CA LEU A 189 1.09 -20.09 26.66
C LEU A 189 1.53 -18.81 25.95
N VAL A 190 0.56 -17.95 25.66
CA VAL A 190 0.77 -16.62 25.08
C VAL A 190 0.48 -15.58 26.15
N GLY A 191 1.44 -14.68 26.39
CA GLY A 191 1.25 -13.62 27.37
C GLY A 191 0.38 -12.49 26.80
N GLU A 192 -0.61 -12.05 27.56
CA GLU A 192 -1.49 -10.92 27.23
C GLU A 192 -1.11 -9.66 28.03
N ASN A 193 -1.68 -8.52 27.63
CA ASN A 193 -1.54 -7.28 28.37
C ASN A 193 -2.21 -7.39 29.75
N GLY A 194 -1.44 -7.16 30.82
CA GLY A 194 -1.94 -7.31 32.19
C GLY A 194 -1.38 -8.50 32.96
N GLY A 195 -0.55 -9.34 32.30
CA GLY A 195 0.11 -10.49 32.92
C GLY A 195 -0.68 -11.79 32.85
N ASP A 196 -1.83 -11.81 32.23
CA ASP A 196 -2.61 -13.03 31.98
C ASP A 196 -1.98 -13.85 30.82
N HIS A 197 -2.26 -15.16 30.85
CA HIS A 197 -1.79 -16.10 29.83
C HIS A 197 -2.95 -16.89 29.28
N ARG A 198 -2.90 -17.19 27.98
CA ARG A 198 -3.86 -18.06 27.31
C ARG A 198 -3.15 -19.09 26.43
N PRO A 199 -3.81 -20.18 26.07
CA PRO A 199 -3.28 -21.13 25.07
C PRO A 199 -2.96 -20.47 23.74
N LEU A 200 -1.95 -21.02 23.05
CA LEU A 200 -1.57 -20.61 21.69
C LEU A 200 -2.71 -20.89 20.70
N LEU A 201 -3.00 -19.93 19.84
CA LEU A 201 -3.96 -20.03 18.74
C LEU A 201 -3.25 -19.99 17.39
N ALA A 202 -3.91 -20.44 16.33
CA ALA A 202 -3.34 -20.42 14.99
C ALA A 202 -2.92 -19.01 14.54
N GLY A 203 -3.71 -17.98 14.86
CA GLY A 203 -3.41 -16.58 14.54
C GLY A 203 -2.21 -15.99 15.29
N ASP A 204 -1.72 -16.68 16.32
CA ASP A 204 -0.53 -16.27 17.07
C ASP A 204 0.78 -16.71 16.41
N ILE A 205 0.71 -17.47 15.31
CA ILE A 205 1.85 -18.12 14.68
C ILE A 205 2.17 -17.46 13.33
N ALA A 206 3.44 -17.12 13.15
CA ALA A 206 3.98 -16.75 11.83
C ALA A 206 5.08 -17.72 11.39
N VAL A 207 4.99 -18.19 10.14
CA VAL A 207 6.03 -18.98 9.49
C VAL A 207 6.72 -18.08 8.46
N LEU A 208 7.99 -17.76 8.74
CA LEU A 208 8.80 -16.88 7.91
C LEU A 208 9.61 -17.69 6.90
N CYS A 209 9.49 -17.32 5.62
CA CYS A 209 10.11 -17.99 4.50
C CYS A 209 11.08 -17.06 3.76
N ARG A 210 12.12 -17.64 3.12
CA ARG A 210 13.10 -16.85 2.38
C ARG A 210 12.61 -16.47 0.98
N SER A 211 11.71 -17.26 0.40
CA SER A 211 11.20 -17.06 -0.96
C SER A 211 9.70 -17.29 -1.07
N ASN A 212 9.06 -16.69 -2.08
CA ASN A 212 7.64 -16.94 -2.37
C ASN A 212 7.30 -18.40 -2.70
N PRO A 213 8.15 -19.16 -3.43
CA PRO A 213 7.94 -20.61 -3.59
C PRO A 213 7.89 -21.37 -2.25
N ASP A 214 8.71 -20.97 -1.26
CA ASP A 214 8.66 -21.56 0.08
C ASP A 214 7.37 -21.20 0.80
N VAL A 215 6.93 -19.94 0.72
CA VAL A 215 5.63 -19.49 1.26
C VAL A 215 4.51 -20.39 0.71
N THR A 216 4.45 -20.56 -0.60
CA THR A 216 3.43 -21.41 -1.25
C THR A 216 3.51 -22.86 -0.76
N ARG A 217 4.72 -23.42 -0.64
CA ARG A 217 4.95 -24.80 -0.21
C ARG A 217 4.49 -25.05 1.23
N PHE A 218 4.89 -24.19 2.19
CA PHE A 218 4.48 -24.32 3.57
C PHE A 218 2.99 -24.05 3.76
N ALA A 219 2.43 -23.04 3.09
CA ALA A 219 1.00 -22.76 3.13
C ALA A 219 0.15 -23.93 2.60
N ALA A 220 0.58 -24.56 1.49
CA ALA A 220 -0.10 -25.73 0.94
C ALA A 220 -0.05 -26.93 1.90
N ALA A 221 1.09 -27.19 2.56
CA ALA A 221 1.22 -28.28 3.53
C ALA A 221 0.30 -28.06 4.74
N LEU A 222 0.28 -26.86 5.31
CA LEU A 222 -0.60 -26.49 6.41
C LEU A 222 -2.08 -26.63 6.03
N GLY A 223 -2.46 -26.17 4.84
CA GLY A 223 -3.84 -26.29 4.32
C GLY A 223 -4.26 -27.74 4.14
N ARG A 224 -3.42 -28.61 3.54
CA ARG A 224 -3.71 -30.04 3.43
C ARG A 224 -3.95 -30.70 4.79
N ALA A 225 -3.26 -30.23 5.80
CA ALA A 225 -3.45 -30.73 7.17
C ALA A 225 -4.67 -30.14 7.89
N GLY A 226 -5.50 -29.32 7.22
CA GLY A 226 -6.67 -28.68 7.80
C GLY A 226 -6.38 -27.56 8.78
N LEU A 227 -5.16 -27.04 8.83
CA LEU A 227 -4.82 -25.88 9.64
C LEU A 227 -5.22 -24.59 8.89
N PRO A 228 -5.83 -23.60 9.57
CA PRO A 228 -6.18 -22.34 8.96
C PRO A 228 -4.90 -21.55 8.62
N VAL A 229 -4.77 -21.11 7.35
CA VAL A 229 -3.58 -20.43 6.83
C VAL A 229 -3.96 -19.10 6.22
N ALA A 230 -3.23 -18.06 6.58
CA ALA A 230 -3.24 -16.76 5.91
C ALA A 230 -1.92 -16.57 5.15
N VAL A 231 -2.01 -16.29 3.87
CA VAL A 231 -0.86 -16.08 3.00
C VAL A 231 -1.15 -14.97 2.01
N GLU A 232 -0.15 -14.10 1.78
CA GLU A 232 -0.22 -13.17 0.66
C GLU A 232 -0.06 -13.95 -0.65
N ARG A 233 -1.06 -13.89 -1.51
CA ARG A 233 -1.11 -14.66 -2.75
C ARG A 233 -1.01 -13.72 -3.94
N SER A 234 -0.14 -14.02 -4.88
CA SER A 234 -0.04 -13.34 -6.18
C SER A 234 -0.92 -14.05 -7.23
N GLY A 235 -1.18 -13.38 -8.34
CA GLY A 235 -1.81 -13.98 -9.50
C GLY A 235 -3.31 -14.21 -9.33
N LEU A 236 -4.05 -13.21 -8.86
CA LEU A 236 -5.51 -13.27 -8.80
C LEU A 236 -6.12 -13.67 -10.14
N ALA A 237 -5.66 -13.03 -11.22
CA ALA A 237 -6.15 -13.28 -12.57
C ALA A 237 -5.86 -14.69 -13.11
N ARG A 238 -4.95 -15.44 -12.47
CA ARG A 238 -4.53 -16.78 -12.90
C ARG A 238 -5.20 -17.91 -12.12
N THR A 239 -6.18 -17.59 -11.30
CA THR A 239 -6.95 -18.64 -10.60
C THR A 239 -8.11 -19.11 -11.47
N PRO A 240 -8.42 -20.44 -11.53
CA PRO A 240 -9.42 -20.97 -12.47
C PRO A 240 -10.78 -20.28 -12.40
N HIS A 241 -11.24 -19.90 -11.21
CA HIS A 241 -12.52 -19.24 -11.04
C HIS A 241 -12.51 -17.78 -11.51
N ILE A 242 -11.39 -17.07 -11.36
CA ILE A 242 -11.25 -15.72 -11.92
C ILE A 242 -11.02 -15.78 -13.43
N GLU A 243 -10.21 -16.74 -13.91
CA GLU A 243 -10.05 -16.97 -15.36
C GLU A 243 -11.38 -17.24 -16.05
N LEU A 244 -12.27 -18.05 -15.45
CA LEU A 244 -13.62 -18.27 -15.97
C LEU A 244 -14.41 -16.96 -16.12
N VAL A 245 -14.40 -16.12 -15.07
CA VAL A 245 -15.11 -14.82 -15.09
C VAL A 245 -14.49 -13.88 -16.13
N LEU A 246 -13.16 -13.80 -16.18
CA LEU A 246 -12.45 -12.96 -17.16
C LEU A 246 -12.65 -13.47 -18.59
N ALA A 247 -12.70 -14.78 -18.82
CA ALA A 247 -13.02 -15.34 -20.12
C ALA A 247 -14.46 -14.94 -20.57
N ALA A 248 -15.43 -15.01 -19.64
CA ALA A 248 -16.78 -14.52 -19.93
C ALA A 248 -16.79 -13.02 -20.25
N CYS A 249 -16.08 -12.19 -19.50
CA CYS A 249 -15.95 -10.76 -19.74
C CYS A 249 -15.26 -10.45 -21.08
N ARG A 250 -14.19 -11.17 -21.44
CA ARG A 250 -13.51 -11.04 -22.75
C ARG A 250 -14.48 -11.37 -23.90
N TRP A 251 -15.21 -12.45 -23.77
CA TRP A 251 -16.16 -12.85 -24.80
C TRP A 251 -17.36 -11.90 -24.92
N ILE A 252 -17.81 -11.30 -23.82
CA ILE A 252 -18.79 -10.20 -23.83
C ILE A 252 -18.21 -8.99 -24.57
N ALA A 253 -16.95 -8.61 -24.31
CA ALA A 253 -16.30 -7.49 -24.97
C ALA A 253 -16.11 -7.76 -26.47
N ASP A 254 -15.67 -8.97 -26.84
CA ASP A 254 -15.44 -9.39 -28.21
C ASP A 254 -15.89 -10.84 -28.43
N THR A 255 -17.03 -11.03 -29.11
CA THR A 255 -17.57 -12.38 -29.41
C THR A 255 -16.76 -13.16 -30.45
N SER A 256 -15.75 -12.55 -31.06
CA SER A 256 -14.79 -13.25 -31.94
C SER A 256 -13.61 -13.85 -31.16
N ASP A 257 -13.50 -13.62 -29.85
CA ASP A 257 -12.50 -14.23 -28.97
C ASP A 257 -12.82 -15.71 -28.74
N ARG A 258 -12.36 -16.55 -29.68
CA ARG A 258 -12.50 -18.00 -29.61
C ARG A 258 -11.73 -18.61 -28.45
N LEU A 259 -10.62 -17.99 -28.03
CA LEU A 259 -9.86 -18.48 -26.91
C LEU A 259 -10.68 -18.38 -25.63
N ALA A 260 -11.32 -17.22 -25.39
CA ALA A 260 -12.22 -17.03 -24.25
C ALA A 260 -13.38 -18.03 -24.26
N LEU A 261 -13.96 -18.31 -25.44
CA LEU A 261 -15.03 -19.30 -25.58
C LEU A 261 -14.54 -20.73 -25.27
N ALA A 262 -13.35 -21.10 -25.76
CA ALA A 262 -12.73 -22.41 -25.48
C ALA A 262 -12.32 -22.57 -24.00
N GLU A 263 -11.82 -21.53 -23.38
CA GLU A 263 -11.52 -21.52 -21.94
C GLU A 263 -12.80 -21.75 -21.10
N MET A 264 -13.88 -21.05 -21.42
CA MET A 264 -15.18 -21.28 -20.77
C MET A 264 -15.65 -22.72 -20.97
N ALA A 265 -15.59 -23.26 -22.21
CA ALA A 265 -15.99 -24.63 -22.49
C ALA A 265 -15.18 -25.65 -21.68
N ARG A 266 -13.86 -25.43 -21.55
CA ARG A 266 -13.00 -26.21 -20.67
C ARG A 266 -13.42 -26.12 -19.20
N PHE A 267 -13.63 -24.92 -18.70
CA PHE A 267 -14.00 -24.71 -17.29
C PHE A 267 -15.37 -25.28 -16.94
N PHE A 268 -16.33 -25.28 -17.85
CA PHE A 268 -17.65 -25.90 -17.64
C PHE A 268 -17.66 -27.41 -17.82
N SER A 269 -16.58 -28.02 -18.34
CA SER A 269 -16.47 -29.50 -18.41
C SER A 269 -16.47 -30.09 -16.99
N ASN A 270 -17.31 -31.11 -16.78
CA ASN A 270 -17.35 -31.82 -15.49
C ASN A 270 -16.20 -32.82 -15.37
N ASP A 271 -15.59 -33.23 -16.47
CA ASP A 271 -14.44 -34.09 -16.52
C ASP A 271 -13.20 -33.29 -16.92
N PRO A 272 -12.22 -33.10 -16.00
CA PRO A 272 -11.00 -32.37 -16.27
C PRO A 272 -10.12 -33.00 -17.38
N GLU A 273 -10.26 -34.30 -17.58
CA GLU A 273 -9.52 -35.05 -18.59
C GLU A 273 -10.24 -35.12 -19.95
N SER A 274 -11.46 -34.60 -20.03
CA SER A 274 -12.25 -34.57 -21.25
C SER A 274 -11.66 -33.65 -22.29
N GLU A 275 -11.39 -34.18 -23.47
CA GLU A 275 -10.95 -33.43 -24.64
C GLU A 275 -12.13 -32.91 -25.51
N ALA A 276 -13.38 -33.10 -25.08
CA ALA A 276 -14.56 -32.74 -25.86
C ALA A 276 -14.59 -31.26 -26.27
N TRP A 277 -14.16 -30.37 -25.38
CA TRP A 277 -14.04 -28.93 -25.67
C TRP A 277 -12.94 -28.65 -26.72
N LEU A 278 -11.85 -29.44 -26.72
CA LEU A 278 -10.76 -29.31 -27.67
C LEU A 278 -11.19 -29.81 -29.05
N MET A 279 -11.94 -30.91 -29.11
CA MET A 279 -12.54 -31.40 -30.37
C MET A 279 -13.53 -30.39 -30.94
N ALA A 280 -14.34 -29.76 -30.09
CA ALA A 280 -15.25 -28.68 -30.51
C ALA A 280 -14.50 -27.44 -31.05
N ALA A 281 -13.32 -27.13 -30.46
CA ALA A 281 -12.47 -26.03 -30.98
C ALA A 281 -11.81 -26.36 -32.33
N ALA A 282 -11.69 -27.62 -32.67
CA ALA A 282 -11.14 -28.12 -33.95
C ALA A 282 -12.21 -28.46 -35.00
N ASP A 283 -13.49 -28.20 -34.70
CA ASP A 283 -14.62 -28.43 -35.62
C ASP A 283 -14.59 -27.50 -36.84
N ASP A 284 -15.29 -27.84 -37.90
CA ASP A 284 -15.45 -27.00 -39.09
C ASP A 284 -16.20 -25.67 -38.76
N GLU A 285 -17.11 -25.68 -37.76
CA GLU A 285 -17.80 -24.54 -37.21
C GLU A 285 -17.50 -24.37 -35.70
N PRO A 286 -16.26 -23.97 -35.31
CA PRO A 286 -15.79 -24.03 -33.94
C PRO A 286 -16.60 -23.15 -32.98
N ASP A 287 -17.11 -22.02 -33.45
CA ASP A 287 -17.89 -21.10 -32.60
C ASP A 287 -19.23 -21.73 -32.19
N ALA A 288 -19.90 -22.41 -33.12
CA ALA A 288 -21.15 -23.13 -32.85
C ALA A 288 -20.93 -24.35 -31.95
N ALA A 289 -19.89 -25.15 -32.26
CA ALA A 289 -19.54 -26.32 -31.49
C ALA A 289 -19.14 -25.98 -30.05
N LEU A 290 -18.27 -25.01 -29.81
CA LEU A 290 -17.85 -24.56 -28.49
C LEU A 290 -19.02 -24.01 -27.63
N ARG A 291 -19.93 -23.27 -28.25
CA ARG A 291 -21.12 -22.75 -27.56
C ARG A 291 -21.96 -23.84 -26.91
N THR A 292 -22.01 -25.03 -27.46
CA THR A 292 -22.76 -26.15 -26.88
C THR A 292 -22.19 -26.62 -25.52
N HIS A 293 -20.90 -26.31 -25.27
CA HIS A 293 -20.20 -26.62 -24.01
C HIS A 293 -20.23 -25.45 -23.01
N VAL A 294 -20.81 -24.28 -23.38
CA VAL A 294 -20.87 -23.10 -22.51
C VAL A 294 -22.31 -22.78 -22.15
N PRO A 295 -22.81 -23.27 -21.00
CA PRO A 295 -24.23 -23.16 -20.64
C PRO A 295 -24.71 -21.72 -20.44
N VAL A 296 -23.82 -20.76 -20.34
CA VAL A 296 -24.12 -19.34 -20.16
C VAL A 296 -24.04 -18.52 -21.45
N ALA A 297 -23.71 -19.14 -22.59
CA ALA A 297 -23.43 -18.41 -23.84
C ALA A 297 -24.56 -17.45 -24.24
N ASP A 298 -25.83 -17.88 -24.20
CA ASP A 298 -26.96 -17.02 -24.54
C ASP A 298 -27.15 -15.86 -23.54
N SER A 299 -26.93 -16.12 -22.26
CA SER A 299 -26.99 -15.07 -21.22
C SER A 299 -25.90 -14.02 -21.42
N LEU A 300 -24.68 -14.43 -21.83
CA LEU A 300 -23.58 -13.52 -22.13
C LEU A 300 -23.89 -12.67 -23.38
N VAL A 301 -24.57 -13.22 -24.39
CA VAL A 301 -25.05 -12.43 -25.55
C VAL A 301 -26.06 -11.36 -25.08
N GLN A 302 -26.94 -11.69 -24.16
CA GLN A 302 -27.90 -10.72 -23.62
C GLN A 302 -27.18 -9.63 -22.81
N LEU A 303 -26.17 -9.96 -22.00
CA LEU A 303 -25.37 -9.00 -21.27
C LEU A 303 -24.59 -8.08 -22.23
N ARG A 304 -24.05 -8.63 -23.33
CA ARG A 304 -23.38 -7.81 -24.36
C ARG A 304 -24.31 -6.74 -24.92
N ALA A 305 -25.57 -7.04 -25.14
CA ALA A 305 -26.55 -6.07 -25.63
C ALA A 305 -26.77 -4.90 -24.64
N GLN A 306 -26.40 -5.09 -23.37
CA GLN A 306 -26.55 -4.10 -22.32
C GLN A 306 -25.27 -3.33 -21.98
N LEU A 307 -24.12 -3.61 -22.64
CA LEU A 307 -22.82 -3.02 -22.34
C LEU A 307 -22.80 -1.48 -22.29
N LEU A 308 -23.65 -0.82 -23.05
CA LEU A 308 -23.75 0.64 -23.05
C LEU A 308 -24.42 1.20 -21.78
N ASN A 309 -25.09 0.35 -21.02
CA ASN A 309 -25.85 0.71 -19.81
C ASN A 309 -25.23 0.16 -18.52
N LEU A 310 -24.17 -0.65 -18.62
CA LEU A 310 -23.50 -1.28 -17.49
C LEU A 310 -22.07 -0.75 -17.38
N THR A 311 -21.64 -0.52 -16.15
CA THR A 311 -20.23 -0.25 -15.86
C THR A 311 -19.42 -1.56 -15.90
N PRO A 312 -18.09 -1.52 -16.05
CA PRO A 312 -17.25 -2.71 -16.01
C PRO A 312 -17.44 -3.57 -14.74
N ALA A 313 -17.59 -2.95 -13.57
CA ALA A 313 -17.87 -3.64 -12.32
C ALA A 313 -19.25 -4.30 -12.33
N GLU A 314 -20.27 -3.64 -12.87
CA GLU A 314 -21.61 -4.21 -13.02
C GLU A 314 -21.64 -5.38 -14.01
N VAL A 315 -20.79 -5.38 -15.05
CA VAL A 315 -20.63 -6.54 -15.94
C VAL A 315 -20.03 -7.72 -15.20
N VAL A 316 -18.99 -7.51 -14.39
CA VAL A 316 -18.40 -8.55 -13.55
C VAL A 316 -19.45 -9.13 -12.60
N ASP A 317 -20.24 -8.29 -11.93
CA ASP A 317 -21.31 -8.72 -11.04
C ASP A 317 -22.41 -9.49 -11.77
N ALA A 318 -22.78 -9.04 -12.96
CA ALA A 318 -23.78 -9.72 -13.78
C ALA A 318 -23.32 -11.12 -14.24
N VAL A 319 -22.04 -11.28 -14.59
CA VAL A 319 -21.44 -12.58 -14.92
C VAL A 319 -21.46 -13.49 -13.68
N LEU A 320 -21.05 -12.97 -12.52
CA LEU A 320 -21.06 -13.74 -11.26
C LEU A 320 -22.48 -14.12 -10.80
N ALA A 321 -23.48 -13.31 -11.12
CA ALA A 321 -24.87 -13.60 -10.81
C ALA A 321 -25.48 -14.73 -11.66
N LEU A 322 -24.81 -15.17 -12.75
CA LEU A 322 -25.29 -16.27 -13.58
C LEU A 322 -25.20 -17.60 -12.80
N PRO A 323 -26.34 -18.31 -12.56
CA PRO A 323 -26.34 -19.53 -11.76
C PRO A 323 -25.33 -20.60 -12.20
N PRO A 324 -25.12 -20.88 -13.51
CA PRO A 324 -24.12 -21.87 -13.92
C PRO A 324 -22.67 -21.46 -13.57
N VAL A 325 -22.34 -20.16 -13.55
CA VAL A 325 -20.98 -19.67 -13.20
C VAL A 325 -20.72 -19.94 -11.72
N ILE A 326 -21.60 -19.47 -10.85
CA ILE A 326 -21.39 -19.62 -9.41
C ILE A 326 -21.44 -21.09 -8.99
N SER A 327 -22.37 -21.89 -9.56
CA SER A 327 -22.45 -23.32 -9.25
C SER A 327 -21.20 -24.08 -9.72
N ARG A 328 -20.57 -23.65 -10.82
CA ARG A 328 -19.32 -24.22 -11.28
C ARG A 328 -18.16 -23.90 -10.34
N ILE A 329 -18.08 -22.67 -9.87
CA ILE A 329 -17.07 -22.24 -8.90
C ILE A 329 -17.25 -22.99 -7.57
N GLU A 330 -18.49 -23.16 -7.11
CA GLU A 330 -18.83 -23.95 -5.92
C GLU A 330 -18.35 -25.40 -6.06
N ALA A 331 -18.54 -26.04 -7.22
CA ALA A 331 -18.15 -27.42 -7.46
C ALA A 331 -16.62 -27.67 -7.37
N TRP A 332 -15.80 -26.63 -7.46
CA TRP A 332 -14.34 -26.76 -7.30
C TRP A 332 -13.87 -26.75 -5.83
N GLY A 333 -14.74 -26.57 -4.85
CA GLY A 333 -14.39 -26.53 -3.43
C GLY A 333 -13.68 -25.25 -3.00
N ASP A 334 -13.06 -25.26 -1.85
CA ASP A 334 -12.32 -24.10 -1.27
C ASP A 334 -13.13 -22.80 -1.21
N HIS A 335 -14.41 -22.90 -0.90
CA HIS A 335 -15.38 -21.81 -1.01
C HIS A 335 -14.95 -20.48 -0.36
N PRO A 336 -14.45 -20.43 0.88
CA PRO A 336 -14.06 -19.15 1.50
C PRO A 336 -12.98 -18.43 0.70
N ILE A 337 -11.99 -19.18 0.25
CA ILE A 337 -10.84 -18.65 -0.50
C ILE A 337 -11.28 -18.11 -1.85
N ARG A 338 -12.18 -18.83 -2.55
CA ARG A 338 -12.68 -18.40 -3.85
C ARG A 338 -13.60 -17.19 -3.74
N LEU A 339 -14.41 -17.11 -2.69
CA LEU A 339 -15.23 -15.92 -2.43
C LEU A 339 -14.37 -14.68 -2.15
N ASP A 340 -13.30 -14.82 -1.35
CA ASP A 340 -12.37 -13.72 -1.11
C ASP A 340 -11.72 -13.23 -2.43
N ASP A 341 -11.34 -14.16 -3.31
CA ASP A 341 -10.78 -13.84 -4.62
C ASP A 341 -11.82 -13.12 -5.52
N LEU A 342 -13.08 -13.54 -5.50
CA LEU A 342 -14.16 -12.90 -6.25
C LEU A 342 -14.44 -11.48 -5.72
N GLU A 343 -14.43 -11.29 -4.40
CA GLU A 343 -14.54 -9.96 -3.80
C GLU A 343 -13.34 -9.06 -4.14
N ALA A 344 -12.13 -9.63 -4.23
CA ALA A 344 -10.95 -8.90 -4.68
C ALA A 344 -11.08 -8.46 -6.14
N LEU A 345 -11.63 -9.31 -7.02
CA LEU A 345 -11.91 -8.94 -8.42
C LEU A 345 -12.93 -7.79 -8.50
N ARG A 346 -14.00 -7.85 -7.70
CA ARG A 346 -14.98 -6.76 -7.59
C ARG A 346 -14.36 -5.45 -7.12
N GLY A 347 -13.55 -5.55 -6.05
CA GLY A 347 -12.83 -4.40 -5.51
C GLY A 347 -11.89 -3.78 -6.53
N PHE A 348 -11.18 -4.58 -7.32
CA PHE A 348 -10.32 -4.11 -8.40
C PHE A 348 -11.11 -3.41 -9.51
N ALA A 349 -12.25 -3.98 -9.92
CA ALA A 349 -13.12 -3.37 -10.93
C ALA A 349 -13.66 -2.00 -10.47
N GLY A 350 -14.09 -1.88 -9.21
CA GLY A 350 -14.51 -0.61 -8.63
C GLY A 350 -13.39 0.42 -8.55
N ALA A 351 -12.19 0.02 -8.14
CA ALA A 351 -11.02 0.89 -8.09
C ALA A 351 -10.61 1.40 -9.49
N TYR A 352 -10.69 0.53 -10.52
CA TYR A 352 -10.47 0.92 -11.91
C TYR A 352 -11.47 2.00 -12.37
N GLU A 353 -12.74 1.87 -12.03
CA GLU A 353 -13.75 2.89 -12.36
C GLU A 353 -13.48 4.23 -11.66
N GLU A 354 -13.09 4.18 -10.39
CA GLU A 354 -12.71 5.39 -9.64
C GLU A 354 -11.48 6.08 -10.24
N GLU A 355 -10.49 5.32 -10.67
CA GLU A 355 -9.29 5.84 -11.32
C GLU A 355 -9.63 6.47 -12.69
N CYS A 356 -10.45 5.81 -13.50
CA CYS A 356 -10.95 6.36 -14.76
C CYS A 356 -11.72 7.67 -14.53
N ALA A 357 -12.60 7.70 -13.53
CA ALA A 357 -13.34 8.91 -13.18
C ALA A 357 -12.44 10.06 -12.73
N ALA A 358 -11.42 9.75 -11.91
CA ALA A 358 -10.46 10.74 -11.43
C ALA A 358 -9.57 11.31 -12.55
N SER A 359 -9.26 10.50 -13.56
CA SER A 359 -8.44 10.89 -14.73
C SER A 359 -9.26 11.43 -15.89
N GLY A 360 -10.60 11.45 -15.80
CA GLY A 360 -11.50 11.86 -16.89
C GLY A 360 -11.52 10.90 -18.08
N MET A 361 -11.09 9.65 -17.88
CA MET A 361 -11.09 8.61 -18.91
C MET A 361 -12.37 7.77 -18.82
N PRO A 362 -12.88 7.26 -19.98
CA PRO A 362 -14.03 6.37 -19.95
C PRO A 362 -13.64 5.01 -19.35
N ALA A 363 -14.37 4.55 -18.34
CA ALA A 363 -14.25 3.19 -17.84
C ALA A 363 -14.93 2.22 -18.83
N THR A 364 -14.13 1.35 -19.45
CA THR A 364 -14.61 0.35 -20.39
C THR A 364 -14.28 -1.06 -19.94
N LEU A 365 -15.09 -2.05 -20.36
CA LEU A 365 -14.81 -3.46 -20.04
C LEU A 365 -13.45 -3.90 -20.58
N GLN A 366 -13.09 -3.51 -21.79
CA GLN A 366 -11.79 -3.82 -22.37
C GLN A 366 -10.64 -3.17 -21.59
N GLY A 367 -10.82 -1.93 -21.12
CA GLY A 367 -9.86 -1.24 -20.28
C GLY A 367 -9.66 -1.94 -18.94
N LEU A 368 -10.72 -2.42 -18.29
CA LEU A 368 -10.65 -3.23 -17.07
C LEU A 368 -9.86 -4.51 -17.30
N LEU A 369 -10.12 -5.25 -18.38
CA LEU A 369 -9.40 -6.48 -18.73
C LEU A 369 -7.90 -6.23 -18.94
N THR A 370 -7.55 -5.13 -19.59
CA THR A 370 -6.15 -4.70 -19.77
C THR A 370 -5.53 -4.33 -18.42
N ALA A 371 -6.20 -3.53 -17.60
CA ALA A 371 -5.72 -3.12 -16.29
C ALA A 371 -5.45 -4.33 -15.35
N ILE A 372 -6.33 -5.33 -15.35
CA ILE A 372 -6.13 -6.57 -14.58
C ILE A 372 -4.91 -7.34 -15.07
N SER A 373 -4.72 -7.45 -16.40
CA SER A 373 -3.58 -8.14 -16.99
C SER A 373 -2.25 -7.46 -16.64
N ASP A 374 -2.22 -6.13 -16.67
CA ASP A 374 -1.01 -5.33 -16.45
C ASP A 374 -0.64 -5.24 -14.96
N ALA A 375 -1.63 -5.14 -14.08
CA ALA A 375 -1.41 -4.99 -12.66
C ALA A 375 -1.09 -6.31 -11.95
N ASP A 376 -1.49 -7.47 -12.52
CA ASP A 376 -1.42 -8.81 -11.87
C ASP A 376 -1.82 -8.74 -10.38
N PRO A 377 -3.09 -8.35 -10.08
CA PRO A 377 -3.50 -8.02 -8.72
C PRO A 377 -3.29 -9.19 -7.77
N LYS A 378 -2.90 -8.86 -6.56
CA LYS A 378 -2.70 -9.85 -5.50
C LYS A 378 -4.04 -10.39 -5.01
N ARG A 379 -4.05 -11.65 -4.63
CA ARG A 379 -5.17 -12.26 -3.92
C ARG A 379 -5.18 -11.75 -2.49
N PRO A 380 -6.37 -11.51 -1.89
CA PRO A 380 -6.43 -11.12 -0.49
C PRO A 380 -5.85 -12.22 0.42
N PRO A 381 -5.22 -11.86 1.54
CA PRO A 381 -4.91 -12.83 2.57
C PRO A 381 -6.22 -13.44 3.07
N SER A 382 -6.20 -14.72 3.46
CA SER A 382 -7.37 -15.35 4.06
C SER A 382 -7.86 -14.53 5.27
N LEU A 383 -9.14 -14.16 5.27
CA LEU A 383 -9.77 -13.38 6.35
C LEU A 383 -10.07 -14.21 7.61
N ALA A 384 -9.59 -15.46 7.71
CA ALA A 384 -9.69 -16.22 8.93
C ALA A 384 -8.98 -15.47 10.07
N ALA A 385 -9.74 -14.89 10.98
CA ALA A 385 -9.25 -14.09 12.10
C ALA A 385 -8.26 -14.85 13.02
N ASN A 386 -8.23 -16.18 12.90
CA ASN A 386 -7.35 -17.09 13.63
C ASN A 386 -6.67 -18.04 12.65
N ALA A 387 -5.70 -17.55 11.88
CA ALA A 387 -4.97 -18.32 10.87
C ALA A 387 -3.47 -18.14 10.99
N ILE A 388 -2.70 -19.21 10.78
CA ILE A 388 -1.23 -19.20 10.73
C ILE A 388 -0.79 -18.32 9.57
N GLN A 389 -0.02 -17.29 9.86
CA GLN A 389 0.55 -16.39 8.86
C GLN A 389 1.76 -17.04 8.19
N VAL A 390 1.76 -17.16 6.86
CA VAL A 390 2.93 -17.65 6.11
C VAL A 390 3.37 -16.56 5.15
N MET A 391 4.58 -16.04 5.35
CA MET A 391 5.07 -14.90 4.56
C MET A 391 6.58 -14.88 4.43
N THR A 392 7.09 -13.97 3.61
CA THR A 392 8.53 -13.74 3.53
C THR A 392 9.04 -12.91 4.71
N TYR A 393 10.34 -13.02 5.02
CA TYR A 393 10.98 -12.18 6.03
C TYR A 393 10.79 -10.68 5.77
N HIS A 394 10.80 -10.25 4.50
CA HIS A 394 10.52 -8.86 4.13
C HIS A 394 9.08 -8.46 4.44
N GLY A 395 8.13 -9.35 4.21
CA GLY A 395 6.71 -9.11 4.51
C GLY A 395 6.41 -9.04 6.01
N ALA A 396 7.29 -9.62 6.85
CA ALA A 396 7.14 -9.62 8.30
C ALA A 396 7.65 -8.32 8.97
N LYS A 397 8.32 -7.44 8.24
CA LYS A 397 8.81 -6.17 8.80
C LYS A 397 7.66 -5.33 9.32
N GLY A 398 7.84 -4.71 10.50
CA GLY A 398 6.81 -3.91 11.17
C GLY A 398 5.75 -4.74 11.93
N LEU A 399 5.69 -6.05 11.72
CA LEU A 399 4.73 -6.95 12.38
C LEU A 399 5.37 -7.70 13.57
N GLU A 400 4.55 -8.39 14.36
CA GLU A 400 5.00 -9.23 15.47
C GLU A 400 3.99 -10.34 15.76
N TRP A 401 4.48 -11.47 16.25
CA TRP A 401 3.64 -12.61 16.64
C TRP A 401 4.12 -13.24 17.94
N PRO A 402 3.22 -13.82 18.73
CA PRO A 402 3.58 -14.64 19.88
C PRO A 402 4.58 -15.75 19.54
N MET A 403 4.35 -16.47 18.44
CA MET A 403 5.28 -17.49 17.96
C MET A 403 5.74 -17.17 16.54
N THR A 404 7.06 -17.06 16.35
CA THR A 404 7.68 -16.88 15.05
C THR A 404 8.54 -18.09 14.71
N VAL A 405 8.25 -18.72 13.57
CA VAL A 405 8.97 -19.88 13.05
C VAL A 405 9.84 -19.45 11.88
N MET A 406 11.15 -19.65 12.01
CA MET A 406 12.14 -19.27 11.02
C MET A 406 12.52 -20.46 10.16
N THR A 407 12.26 -20.40 8.83
CA THR A 407 12.63 -21.43 7.85
C THR A 407 13.66 -20.89 6.86
N GLY A 408 14.15 -21.74 5.93
CA GLY A 408 15.05 -21.30 4.86
C GLY A 408 16.47 -20.99 5.31
N LEU A 409 16.94 -21.55 6.43
CA LEU A 409 18.26 -21.30 7.03
C LEU A 409 19.44 -21.83 6.18
N THR A 410 19.18 -22.54 5.10
CA THR A 410 20.19 -22.98 4.10
C THR A 410 20.48 -21.93 3.02
N TRP A 411 19.80 -20.79 3.06
CA TRP A 411 19.98 -19.70 2.09
C TRP A 411 21.44 -19.21 2.07
N GLU A 412 21.88 -18.81 0.88
CA GLU A 412 23.20 -18.20 0.68
C GLU A 412 23.04 -16.76 0.19
N PRO A 413 23.77 -15.77 0.73
CA PRO A 413 23.79 -14.41 0.23
C PRO A 413 24.17 -14.34 -1.24
N ARG A 414 23.65 -13.38 -1.96
CA ARG A 414 23.92 -13.18 -3.39
C ARG A 414 24.33 -11.75 -3.67
N ALA A 415 25.56 -11.54 -4.09
CA ALA A 415 26.05 -10.23 -4.50
C ALA A 415 25.34 -9.75 -5.78
N ARG A 416 24.86 -8.50 -5.77
CA ARG A 416 24.20 -7.85 -6.92
C ARG A 416 25.20 -7.06 -7.76
N LEU A 417 26.24 -7.74 -8.24
CA LEU A 417 27.34 -7.10 -8.96
C LEU A 417 26.94 -6.52 -10.32
N TYR A 418 26.00 -7.20 -11.01
CA TYR A 418 25.63 -6.89 -12.41
C TYR A 418 24.33 -6.12 -12.54
N GLU A 419 23.78 -5.64 -11.45
CA GLU A 419 22.59 -4.79 -11.44
C GLU A 419 23.00 -3.29 -11.47
N PRO A 420 22.12 -2.38 -11.95
CA PRO A 420 22.33 -0.95 -11.76
C PRO A 420 22.34 -0.61 -10.27
N VAL A 421 23.38 0.06 -9.80
CA VAL A 421 23.53 0.45 -8.40
C VAL A 421 23.84 1.95 -8.32
N ALA A 422 23.13 2.65 -7.44
CA ALA A 422 23.46 4.02 -7.10
C ALA A 422 24.71 4.04 -6.19
N GLU A 423 25.70 4.80 -6.61
CA GLU A 423 26.97 5.00 -5.91
C GLU A 423 27.16 6.49 -5.57
N THR A 424 28.15 6.80 -4.75
CA THR A 424 28.52 8.16 -4.39
C THR A 424 30.05 8.33 -4.47
N GLU A 425 30.52 9.45 -4.99
CA GLU A 425 31.94 9.76 -5.16
C GLU A 425 32.58 10.36 -3.91
N ALA A 426 31.79 10.91 -3.00
CA ALA A 426 32.26 11.66 -1.85
C ALA A 426 31.71 11.10 -0.53
N ALA A 427 32.25 11.60 0.59
CA ALA A 427 31.64 11.40 1.90
C ALA A 427 30.17 11.85 1.83
N LEU A 428 29.30 10.99 2.37
CA LEU A 428 27.85 11.23 2.35
C LEU A 428 27.51 12.45 3.20
N ASP A 429 26.83 13.38 2.56
CA ASP A 429 26.30 14.58 3.18
C ASP A 429 24.77 14.40 3.35
N TRP A 430 24.32 14.02 4.53
CA TRP A 430 22.90 13.82 4.81
C TRP A 430 22.07 15.11 4.71
N THR A 431 22.74 16.29 4.79
CA THR A 431 22.08 17.58 4.58
C THR A 431 21.86 17.89 3.09
N ASN A 432 22.59 17.20 2.21
CA ASN A 432 22.44 17.25 0.76
C ASN A 432 22.47 15.84 0.14
N PRO A 433 21.44 15.02 0.38
CA PRO A 433 21.43 13.58 0.10
C PRO A 433 21.64 13.21 -1.37
N LEU A 434 21.38 14.12 -2.29
CA LEU A 434 21.48 13.90 -3.74
C LEU A 434 22.83 14.29 -4.34
N LYS A 435 23.73 14.91 -3.57
CA LYS A 435 25.01 15.41 -4.05
C LYS A 435 25.98 14.27 -4.36
N GLY A 436 26.66 14.34 -5.51
CA GLY A 436 27.75 13.43 -5.88
C GLY A 436 27.32 12.00 -6.19
N ARG A 437 26.03 11.79 -6.49
CA ARG A 437 25.51 10.47 -6.83
C ARG A 437 25.61 10.19 -8.31
N TRP A 438 25.92 8.93 -8.62
CA TRP A 438 25.98 8.43 -9.98
C TRP A 438 25.47 6.97 -10.01
N ILE A 439 25.18 6.46 -11.20
CA ILE A 439 24.70 5.09 -11.40
C ILE A 439 25.83 4.25 -11.97
N ARG A 440 26.23 3.23 -11.22
CA ARG A 440 27.10 2.19 -11.75
C ARG A 440 26.22 1.21 -12.54
N TYR A 441 26.59 1.01 -13.80
CA TYR A 441 25.95 0.06 -14.69
C TYR A 441 27.02 -0.86 -15.29
N TRP A 442 27.04 -2.09 -14.81
CA TRP A 442 27.98 -3.12 -15.28
C TRP A 442 27.20 -4.39 -15.63
N PRO A 443 26.53 -4.43 -16.81
CA PRO A 443 25.73 -5.58 -17.21
C PRO A 443 26.64 -6.77 -17.56
N TRP A 444 26.20 -7.96 -17.13
CA TRP A 444 26.82 -9.18 -17.59
C TRP A 444 26.37 -9.47 -19.04
N PRO A 445 27.27 -9.54 -20.02
CA PRO A 445 26.89 -9.56 -21.44
C PRO A 445 26.48 -10.95 -21.96
N TYR A 446 26.67 -12.00 -21.17
CA TYR A 446 26.48 -13.41 -21.61
C TYR A 446 25.20 -14.06 -21.07
N GLY A 447 24.21 -13.29 -20.69
CA GLY A 447 22.93 -13.79 -20.16
C GLY A 447 23.13 -14.56 -18.85
N LEU A 448 22.61 -15.81 -18.78
CA LEU A 448 22.78 -16.68 -17.60
C LEU A 448 24.07 -17.51 -17.67
N SER A 449 24.75 -17.52 -18.81
CA SER A 449 25.91 -18.39 -19.06
C SER A 449 27.21 -17.77 -18.53
N GLY A 450 28.09 -18.62 -18.00
CA GLY A 450 29.47 -18.24 -17.67
C GLY A 450 29.67 -17.34 -16.46
N LYS A 451 28.61 -17.02 -15.68
CA LYS A 451 28.77 -16.28 -14.42
C LYS A 451 29.65 -17.01 -13.40
N ASP A 452 29.59 -18.34 -13.41
CA ASP A 452 30.39 -19.23 -12.56
C ASP A 452 31.74 -19.60 -13.17
N GLY A 453 32.06 -19.04 -14.36
CA GLY A 453 33.35 -19.28 -15.03
C GLY A 453 34.47 -18.34 -14.54
N ALA A 454 35.67 -18.49 -15.10
CA ALA A 454 36.86 -17.74 -14.69
C ALA A 454 36.68 -16.22 -14.71
N LEU A 455 35.92 -15.68 -15.67
CA LEU A 455 35.63 -14.25 -15.76
C LEU A 455 34.69 -13.80 -14.63
N GLY A 456 33.67 -14.59 -14.33
CA GLY A 456 32.77 -14.33 -13.21
C GLY A 456 33.49 -14.40 -11.87
N ALA A 457 34.38 -15.38 -11.68
CA ALA A 457 35.22 -15.49 -10.49
C ALA A 457 36.17 -14.27 -10.33
N ALA A 458 36.79 -13.83 -11.44
CA ALA A 458 37.63 -12.63 -11.43
C ALA A 458 36.84 -11.35 -11.09
N ALA A 459 35.61 -11.24 -11.61
CA ALA A 459 34.72 -10.12 -11.28
C ALA A 459 34.30 -10.14 -9.80
N ALA A 460 33.97 -11.31 -9.26
CA ALA A 460 33.65 -11.47 -7.85
C ALA A 460 34.83 -11.16 -6.91
N ALA A 461 36.06 -11.52 -7.33
CA ALA A 461 37.28 -11.24 -6.59
C ALA A 461 37.77 -9.78 -6.71
N SER A 462 37.18 -8.98 -7.61
CA SER A 462 37.52 -7.57 -7.74
C SER A 462 37.08 -6.76 -6.50
N PRO A 463 37.69 -5.57 -6.24
CA PRO A 463 37.23 -4.71 -5.13
C PRO A 463 35.73 -4.39 -5.17
N LEU A 464 35.14 -4.21 -6.36
CA LEU A 464 33.70 -4.01 -6.52
C LEU A 464 32.90 -5.28 -6.22
N GLY A 465 33.43 -6.45 -6.58
CA GLY A 465 32.79 -7.73 -6.25
C GLY A 465 32.79 -8.00 -4.75
N GLN A 466 33.91 -7.71 -4.09
CA GLN A 466 34.05 -7.84 -2.63
C GLN A 466 33.11 -6.89 -1.89
N ALA A 467 33.06 -5.61 -2.30
CA ALA A 467 32.13 -4.64 -1.71
C ALA A 467 30.64 -5.03 -1.94
N ALA A 468 30.30 -5.57 -3.10
CA ALA A 468 28.95 -6.06 -3.38
C ALA A 468 28.59 -7.29 -2.52
N TRP A 469 29.55 -8.17 -2.29
CA TRP A 469 29.40 -9.32 -1.40
C TRP A 469 29.21 -8.88 0.07
N GLU A 470 30.05 -7.99 0.56
CA GLU A 470 29.94 -7.45 1.92
C GLU A 470 28.57 -6.77 2.14
N LYS A 471 28.10 -5.98 1.15
CA LYS A 471 26.78 -5.38 1.19
C LYS A 471 25.67 -6.42 1.26
N ALA A 472 25.79 -7.53 0.50
CA ALA A 472 24.83 -8.63 0.53
C ALA A 472 24.80 -9.35 1.88
N VAL A 473 25.97 -9.60 2.48
CA VAL A 473 26.10 -10.19 3.82
C VAL A 473 25.45 -9.28 4.87
N HIS A 474 25.70 -7.97 4.81
CA HIS A 474 25.11 -7.00 5.72
C HIS A 474 23.58 -6.94 5.58
N GLU A 475 23.05 -6.98 4.36
CA GLU A 475 21.59 -7.00 4.10
C GLU A 475 20.95 -8.29 4.65
N ASP A 476 21.57 -9.45 4.38
CA ASP A 476 21.09 -10.74 4.88
C ASP A 476 21.22 -10.86 6.42
N THR A 477 22.23 -10.26 7.04
CA THR A 477 22.35 -10.14 8.51
C THR A 477 21.17 -9.35 9.09
N ARG A 478 20.84 -8.20 8.51
CA ARG A 478 19.69 -7.40 8.94
C ARG A 478 18.36 -8.13 8.72
N LEU A 479 18.23 -8.84 7.62
CA LEU A 479 17.02 -9.61 7.34
C LEU A 479 16.82 -10.76 8.32
N LEU A 480 17.90 -11.43 8.71
CA LEU A 480 17.88 -12.45 9.77
C LEU A 480 17.48 -11.83 11.12
N TYR A 481 18.04 -10.66 11.45
CA TYR A 481 17.68 -9.88 12.65
C TYR A 481 16.19 -9.49 12.65
N VAL A 482 15.67 -9.03 11.52
CA VAL A 482 14.23 -8.76 11.40
C VAL A 482 13.43 -10.01 11.73
N GLY A 483 13.78 -11.18 11.19
CA GLY A 483 13.08 -12.43 11.49
C GLY A 483 13.08 -12.77 12.99
N VAL A 484 14.24 -12.76 13.64
CA VAL A 484 14.39 -13.06 15.07
C VAL A 484 13.56 -12.10 15.94
N THR A 485 13.58 -10.83 15.61
CA THR A 485 12.89 -9.78 16.39
C THR A 485 11.39 -9.70 16.13
N ARG A 486 10.81 -10.58 15.30
CA ARG A 486 9.34 -10.68 15.16
C ARG A 486 8.70 -11.49 16.27
N ALA A 487 9.48 -12.34 16.95
CA ALA A 487 9.00 -13.19 18.01
C ALA A 487 8.74 -12.40 19.30
N ARG A 488 7.53 -12.57 19.84
CA ARG A 488 7.13 -11.98 21.12
C ARG A 488 7.37 -12.93 22.28
N ASP A 489 6.86 -14.15 22.19
CA ASP A 489 6.87 -15.15 23.24
C ASP A 489 7.76 -16.36 22.92
N TYR A 490 7.76 -16.80 21.65
CA TYR A 490 8.53 -17.97 21.20
C TYR A 490 9.22 -17.72 19.85
N LEU A 491 10.49 -18.02 19.80
CA LEU A 491 11.29 -18.03 18.57
C LEU A 491 11.67 -19.48 18.24
N VAL A 492 11.18 -19.97 17.12
CA VAL A 492 11.39 -21.34 16.65
C VAL A 492 12.30 -21.34 15.43
N PHE A 493 13.45 -21.98 15.51
CA PHE A 493 14.27 -22.27 14.35
C PHE A 493 13.87 -23.63 13.76
N ALA A 494 13.49 -23.65 12.48
CA ALA A 494 13.07 -24.86 11.78
C ALA A 494 14.00 -25.16 10.57
N PRO A 495 15.27 -25.55 10.82
CA PRO A 495 16.21 -25.91 9.78
C PRO A 495 15.91 -27.27 9.20
N PRO A 496 16.39 -27.63 7.99
CA PRO A 496 16.50 -29.02 7.56
C PRO A 496 17.34 -29.82 8.57
N ALA A 497 16.93 -31.06 8.87
CA ALA A 497 17.67 -31.95 9.79
C ALA A 497 19.05 -32.32 9.22
N LYS A 498 19.25 -32.23 7.91
CA LYS A 498 20.54 -32.45 7.24
C LYS A 498 20.83 -31.31 6.28
N GLY A 499 22.08 -30.86 6.27
CA GLY A 499 22.52 -29.75 5.39
C GLY A 499 23.25 -28.65 6.15
N SER A 500 23.83 -27.72 5.40
CA SER A 500 24.56 -26.58 5.97
C SER A 500 23.60 -25.42 6.25
N LEU A 501 23.74 -24.79 7.40
CA LEU A 501 22.97 -23.60 7.80
C LEU A 501 23.66 -22.32 7.25
N ASN A 502 23.79 -22.24 5.93
CA ASN A 502 24.60 -21.22 5.28
C ASN A 502 24.14 -19.79 5.60
N TRP A 503 22.84 -19.57 5.87
CA TRP A 503 22.39 -18.24 6.23
C TRP A 503 22.90 -17.79 7.60
N LEU A 504 23.09 -18.70 8.55
CA LEU A 504 23.67 -18.34 9.85
C LEU A 504 25.15 -17.94 9.76
N LYS A 505 25.85 -18.39 8.70
CA LYS A 505 27.26 -18.02 8.46
C LYS A 505 27.48 -16.53 8.17
N VAL A 506 26.43 -15.77 7.85
CA VAL A 506 26.56 -14.29 7.73
C VAL A 506 26.97 -13.63 9.04
N LEU A 507 26.80 -14.34 10.15
CA LEU A 507 27.18 -13.88 11.50
C LEU A 507 28.63 -14.24 11.88
N ASP A 508 29.26 -15.14 11.12
CA ASP A 508 30.62 -15.59 11.41
C ASP A 508 31.63 -14.45 11.17
N ALA A 509 32.65 -14.39 12.02
CA ALA A 509 33.79 -13.53 11.73
C ALA A 509 34.69 -14.21 10.67
N PRO A 510 35.44 -13.44 9.86
CA PRO A 510 36.42 -14.00 8.94
C PRO A 510 37.39 -14.93 9.68
N ASP A 511 37.62 -16.12 9.14
CA ASP A 511 38.57 -17.12 9.66
C ASP A 511 38.26 -17.62 11.09
N ALA A 512 37.06 -17.42 11.61
CA ALA A 512 36.62 -17.89 12.93
C ALA A 512 35.72 -19.13 12.82
N ASP A 513 35.54 -19.80 13.96
CA ASP A 513 34.54 -20.87 14.09
C ASP A 513 33.12 -20.31 13.95
N ALA A 514 32.16 -21.19 13.65
CA ALA A 514 30.76 -20.81 13.51
C ALA A 514 30.24 -20.09 14.76
N HIS A 515 29.66 -18.90 14.57
CA HIS A 515 29.15 -18.08 15.67
C HIS A 515 27.87 -18.67 16.29
N VAL A 516 27.04 -19.33 15.49
CA VAL A 516 25.82 -20.02 15.98
C VAL A 516 25.99 -21.51 15.79
N LEU A 517 25.97 -22.26 16.88
CA LEU A 517 26.07 -23.71 16.90
C LEU A 517 24.67 -24.31 17.18
N PRO A 518 24.17 -25.19 16.30
CA PRO A 518 22.93 -25.91 16.56
C PRO A 518 23.11 -26.83 17.78
N PRO A 519 22.00 -27.22 18.45
CA PRO A 519 22.04 -28.18 19.51
C PRO A 519 22.74 -29.48 19.07
N ALA A 520 23.64 -30.00 19.91
CA ALA A 520 24.21 -31.32 19.69
C ALA A 520 23.16 -32.41 19.94
N GLU A 521 23.47 -33.64 19.48
CA GLU A 521 22.57 -34.78 19.67
C GLU A 521 22.32 -35.00 21.19
N ASP A 522 21.06 -35.06 21.58
CA ASP A 522 20.60 -35.16 22.97
C ASP A 522 20.83 -33.92 23.86
N GLU A 523 21.21 -32.78 23.31
CA GLU A 523 21.34 -31.50 24.04
C GLU A 523 20.24 -30.53 23.69
N ASN A 524 19.80 -29.73 24.68
CA ASN A 524 18.80 -28.68 24.56
C ASN A 524 19.45 -27.28 24.61
N LEU A 525 20.63 -27.14 24.01
CA LEU A 525 21.42 -25.92 24.07
C LEU A 525 21.80 -25.42 22.67
N ILE A 526 21.45 -24.17 22.37
CA ILE A 526 21.96 -23.45 21.20
C ILE A 526 23.21 -22.68 21.66
N GLY A 527 24.35 -22.92 21.01
CA GLY A 527 25.58 -22.14 21.24
C GLY A 527 25.58 -20.86 20.42
N VAL A 528 25.98 -19.74 21.02
CA VAL A 528 26.15 -18.45 20.34
C VAL A 528 27.41 -17.77 20.85
N GLY A 529 28.47 -17.79 20.05
CA GLY A 529 29.80 -17.34 20.53
C GLY A 529 30.26 -18.13 21.75
N SER A 530 30.43 -17.46 22.87
CA SER A 530 30.79 -18.07 24.15
C SER A 530 29.60 -18.40 25.08
N GLU A 531 28.39 -18.07 24.66
CA GLU A 531 27.17 -18.25 25.45
C GLU A 531 26.36 -19.46 24.96
N THR A 532 25.54 -19.99 25.86
CA THR A 532 24.61 -21.09 25.54
C THR A 532 23.19 -20.75 26.00
N PHE A 533 22.21 -21.12 25.20
CA PHE A 533 20.81 -20.80 25.43
C PHE A 533 19.97 -22.07 25.42
N LEU A 534 19.15 -22.25 26.46
CA LEU A 534 18.20 -23.37 26.54
C LEU A 534 17.12 -23.23 25.46
N ALA A 535 16.84 -24.33 24.75
CA ALA A 535 15.83 -24.41 23.72
C ALA A 535 15.03 -25.72 23.79
N ASP A 536 13.77 -25.67 23.36
CA ASP A 536 12.96 -26.88 23.16
C ASP A 536 13.35 -27.56 21.85
N VAL A 537 14.19 -28.61 21.92
CA VAL A 537 14.70 -29.33 20.75
C VAL A 537 13.79 -30.50 20.40
N ARG A 538 13.31 -30.53 19.13
CA ARG A 538 12.43 -31.60 18.65
C ARG A 538 12.64 -31.87 17.15
N LEU A 539 13.14 -33.04 16.82
CA LEU A 539 13.19 -33.52 15.42
C LEU A 539 11.77 -33.78 14.93
N LEU A 540 11.39 -33.09 13.86
CA LEU A 540 10.08 -33.25 13.22
C LEU A 540 10.20 -34.07 11.94
N ALA A 541 9.29 -35.04 11.76
CA ALA A 541 9.16 -35.83 10.54
C ALA A 541 7.70 -35.80 10.07
N ALA A 542 7.52 -35.90 8.76
CA ALA A 542 6.17 -36.02 8.19
C ALA A 542 5.52 -37.33 8.65
N ASP A 543 4.23 -37.27 8.98
CA ASP A 543 3.44 -38.47 9.22
C ASP A 543 3.29 -39.28 7.94
N ALA A 544 3.29 -40.62 8.06
CA ALA A 544 3.20 -41.53 6.92
C ALA A 544 1.88 -41.44 6.11
N SER A 545 0.88 -40.80 6.65
CA SER A 545 -0.40 -40.49 5.99
C SER A 545 -1.05 -39.32 6.69
N PRO A 546 -0.92 -38.09 6.22
CA PRO A 546 -1.78 -37.02 6.67
C PRO A 546 -3.23 -37.39 6.26
N GLU A 547 -4.12 -37.63 7.23
CA GLU A 547 -5.56 -37.60 6.93
C GLU A 547 -5.84 -36.22 6.32
N GLU A 548 -6.24 -36.19 5.05
CA GLU A 548 -6.74 -34.98 4.42
C GLU A 548 -8.04 -34.58 5.11
N ARG A 549 -7.95 -33.75 6.13
CA ARG A 549 -9.11 -33.15 6.79
C ARG A 549 -9.41 -31.82 6.12
N TYR A 550 -10.18 -31.86 5.06
CA TYR A 550 -10.85 -30.66 4.58
C TYR A 550 -12.02 -30.38 5.53
N PRO A 551 -12.11 -29.16 6.11
CA PRO A 551 -13.31 -28.80 6.85
C PRO A 551 -14.53 -28.87 5.91
N ASP A 552 -15.60 -29.54 6.33
CA ASP A 552 -16.85 -29.57 5.60
C ASP A 552 -17.30 -28.14 5.28
N PRO A 553 -17.46 -27.78 4.01
CA PRO A 553 -17.82 -26.42 3.63
C PRO A 553 -19.27 -26.16 4.06
N THR A 554 -19.45 -25.37 5.09
CA THR A 554 -20.77 -24.83 5.47
C THR A 554 -21.02 -23.58 4.64
N PHE A 555 -21.75 -23.73 3.56
CA PHE A 555 -22.21 -22.60 2.75
C PHE A 555 -23.49 -22.04 3.37
N VAL A 556 -23.43 -20.91 4.03
CA VAL A 556 -24.59 -20.18 4.51
C VAL A 556 -25.04 -19.20 3.42
N ARG A 557 -25.96 -19.65 2.54
CA ARG A 557 -26.69 -18.68 1.70
C ARG A 557 -27.58 -17.84 2.61
N SER A 558 -27.25 -16.58 2.78
CA SER A 558 -28.21 -15.60 3.27
C SER A 558 -29.40 -15.58 2.28
N LYS A 559 -30.59 -15.93 2.75
CA LYS A 559 -31.82 -15.64 1.98
C LYS A 559 -31.93 -14.11 1.93
N VAL A 560 -31.46 -13.52 0.83
CA VAL A 560 -31.79 -12.15 0.52
C VAL A 560 -33.29 -12.12 0.30
N GLY A 561 -34.03 -11.40 1.14
CA GLY A 561 -35.45 -11.18 0.92
C GLY A 561 -35.66 -10.54 -0.45
N ASP A 562 -36.75 -10.88 -1.12
CA ASP A 562 -37.08 -10.50 -2.50
C ASP A 562 -37.18 -8.98 -2.78
N THR A 563 -36.94 -8.15 -1.77
CA THR A 563 -36.94 -6.69 -1.92
C THR A 563 -35.69 -6.12 -1.25
N PRO A 564 -34.68 -5.64 -2.01
CA PRO A 564 -33.56 -4.92 -1.42
C PRO A 564 -34.09 -3.67 -0.73
N LEU A 565 -33.92 -3.59 0.58
CA LEU A 565 -34.16 -2.34 1.30
C LEU A 565 -33.18 -1.28 0.73
N PRO A 566 -33.67 -0.09 0.33
CA PRO A 566 -32.82 0.95 -0.16
C PRO A 566 -31.79 1.30 0.92
N ARG A 567 -30.54 0.95 0.70
CA ARG A 567 -29.43 1.28 1.61
C ARG A 567 -28.96 2.68 1.28
N LYS A 568 -28.96 3.57 2.27
CA LYS A 568 -28.26 4.85 2.11
C LYS A 568 -26.76 4.56 1.97
N PRO A 569 -26.05 5.22 1.02
CA PRO A 569 -24.62 5.03 0.85
C PRO A 569 -23.89 5.34 2.15
N LEU A 570 -22.86 4.54 2.48
CA LEU A 570 -22.03 4.76 3.65
C LEU A 570 -21.23 6.07 3.55
N PHE A 571 -20.85 6.45 2.32
CA PHE A 571 -20.12 7.66 2.02
C PHE A 571 -21.01 8.61 1.22
N ILE A 572 -21.01 9.88 1.61
CA ILE A 572 -21.67 10.94 0.84
C ILE A 572 -20.59 11.95 0.43
N ARG A 573 -20.49 12.18 -0.88
CA ARG A 573 -19.75 13.33 -1.41
C ARG A 573 -20.69 14.55 -1.36
N PRO A 574 -20.27 15.69 -0.79
CA PRO A 574 -21.12 16.87 -0.73
C PRO A 574 -21.66 17.33 -2.10
N SER A 575 -20.89 17.13 -3.18
CA SER A 575 -21.34 17.41 -4.56
C SER A 575 -22.51 16.55 -5.04
N ALA A 576 -22.81 15.44 -4.38
CA ALA A 576 -23.95 14.56 -4.69
C ALA A 576 -25.15 14.80 -3.76
N ALA A 577 -25.10 15.85 -2.92
CA ALA A 577 -26.21 16.19 -2.03
C ALA A 577 -27.38 16.78 -2.82
N GLU A 578 -28.59 16.32 -2.52
CA GLU A 578 -29.84 16.77 -3.14
C GLU A 578 -30.71 17.49 -2.06
N GLY A 579 -31.50 18.46 -2.48
CA GLY A 579 -32.46 19.17 -1.63
C GLY A 579 -33.05 20.39 -2.33
N SER A 580 -34.29 20.75 -1.97
CA SER A 580 -35.05 21.81 -2.63
C SER A 580 -35.43 22.99 -1.73
N ASP A 581 -35.15 22.92 -0.42
CA ASP A 581 -35.69 23.85 0.57
C ASP A 581 -34.79 25.05 0.82
N TRP A 582 -34.16 25.61 -0.25
CA TRP A 582 -33.21 26.69 -0.15
C TRP A 582 -33.64 27.92 -0.94
N PHE A 583 -33.28 29.10 -0.46
CA PHE A 583 -33.43 30.36 -1.18
C PHE A 583 -32.22 31.29 -0.95
N VAL A 584 -32.06 32.23 -1.85
CA VAL A 584 -31.02 33.27 -1.72
C VAL A 584 -31.55 34.40 -0.86
N SER A 585 -31.00 34.54 0.37
CA SER A 585 -31.44 35.55 1.31
C SER A 585 -30.81 36.95 1.09
N GLU A 586 -29.61 36.96 0.49
CA GLU A 586 -28.87 38.20 0.23
C GLU A 586 -28.03 38.04 -1.06
N ARG A 587 -27.99 39.11 -1.84
CA ARG A 587 -27.14 39.25 -3.03
C ARG A 587 -26.19 40.40 -2.86
N THR A 588 -24.89 40.15 -2.89
CA THR A 588 -23.87 41.19 -2.86
C THR A 588 -23.16 41.24 -4.20
N THR A 589 -23.14 42.38 -4.85
CA THR A 589 -22.30 42.61 -6.04
C THR A 589 -20.90 43.03 -5.56
N LEU A 590 -19.89 42.29 -5.99
CA LEU A 590 -18.48 42.53 -5.66
C LEU A 590 -17.79 43.44 -6.69
N GLY A 591 -18.37 43.56 -7.88
CA GLY A 591 -17.89 44.38 -8.99
C GLY A 591 -18.48 43.99 -10.33
N ASP A 592 -18.03 44.64 -11.40
CA ASP A 592 -18.48 44.34 -12.76
C ASP A 592 -18.08 42.96 -13.23
N ARG A 593 -18.84 42.44 -14.18
CA ARG A 593 -18.51 41.17 -14.85
C ARG A 593 -17.12 41.23 -15.47
N LEU A 594 -16.34 40.15 -15.28
CA LEU A 594 -15.02 40.02 -15.89
C LEU A 594 -15.15 39.71 -17.39
N PRO A 595 -14.21 40.16 -18.22
CA PRO A 595 -14.22 39.88 -19.64
C PRO A 595 -13.92 38.39 -19.91
N ILE A 596 -14.85 37.74 -20.60
CA ILE A 596 -14.77 36.30 -20.92
C ILE A 596 -14.97 36.06 -22.42
N ASP A 597 -14.82 37.10 -23.23
CA ASP A 597 -15.02 37.01 -24.66
C ASP A 597 -13.93 36.19 -25.34
N GLY A 598 -14.32 35.17 -26.11
CA GLY A 598 -13.39 34.28 -26.79
C GLY A 598 -12.98 33.04 -26.00
N ILE A 599 -13.57 32.78 -24.81
CA ILE A 599 -13.34 31.56 -24.04
C ILE A 599 -14.18 30.42 -24.66
N ALA A 600 -13.48 29.37 -25.10
CA ALA A 600 -14.11 28.22 -25.72
C ALA A 600 -14.61 27.19 -24.67
N ASP A 601 -13.93 27.08 -23.50
CA ASP A 601 -14.24 26.10 -22.45
C ASP A 601 -14.35 26.80 -21.07
N PHE A 602 -15.56 26.93 -20.59
CA PHE A 602 -15.86 27.52 -19.29
C PHE A 602 -15.59 26.55 -18.11
N ALA A 603 -15.56 25.25 -18.36
CA ALA A 603 -15.22 24.28 -17.31
C ALA A 603 -13.74 24.40 -16.96
N THR A 604 -12.87 24.41 -17.95
CA THR A 604 -11.43 24.61 -17.79
C THR A 604 -11.09 25.97 -17.17
N LEU A 605 -11.81 27.06 -17.56
CA LEU A 605 -11.69 28.35 -16.87
C LEU A 605 -12.09 28.23 -15.39
N GLY A 606 -13.14 27.47 -15.12
CA GLY A 606 -13.63 27.23 -13.74
C GLY A 606 -12.54 26.61 -12.87
N GLU A 607 -11.93 25.54 -13.31
CA GLU A 607 -10.84 24.85 -12.61
C GLU A 607 -9.63 25.76 -12.40
N ALA A 608 -9.22 26.52 -13.43
CA ALA A 608 -8.12 27.46 -13.31
C ALA A 608 -8.39 28.57 -12.29
N LEU A 609 -9.62 29.13 -12.28
CA LEU A 609 -10.03 30.13 -11.31
C LEU A 609 -10.09 29.57 -9.87
N HIS A 610 -10.63 28.36 -9.71
CA HIS A 610 -10.57 27.65 -8.41
C HIS A 610 -9.14 27.52 -7.92
N ALA A 611 -8.24 27.01 -8.77
CA ALA A 611 -6.84 26.88 -8.43
C ALA A 611 -6.20 28.22 -8.02
N ILE A 612 -6.49 29.32 -8.75
CA ILE A 612 -5.96 30.65 -8.43
C ILE A 612 -6.52 31.14 -7.09
N LEU A 613 -7.82 31.05 -6.86
CA LEU A 613 -8.46 31.47 -5.60
C LEU A 613 -7.97 30.65 -4.40
N ALA A 614 -7.60 29.40 -4.63
CA ALA A 614 -7.08 28.52 -3.60
C ALA A 614 -5.71 28.97 -3.05
N TYR A 615 -4.83 29.55 -3.85
CA TYR A 615 -3.48 29.93 -3.42
C TYR A 615 -3.22 31.44 -3.38
N ASP A 616 -4.03 32.27 -4.03
CA ASP A 616 -3.73 33.70 -4.13
C ASP A 616 -3.89 34.41 -2.78
N ASP A 617 -2.90 35.25 -2.48
CA ASP A 617 -2.88 36.07 -1.27
C ASP A 617 -2.63 37.54 -1.65
N PRO A 618 -3.62 38.43 -1.42
CA PRO A 618 -3.51 39.88 -1.67
C PRO A 618 -2.34 40.58 -0.98
N ALA A 619 -1.81 40.01 0.10
CA ALA A 619 -0.65 40.58 0.81
C ALA A 619 0.68 40.39 0.07
N ARG A 620 0.73 39.49 -0.95
CA ARG A 620 1.91 39.25 -1.74
C ARG A 620 2.15 40.32 -2.82
N PRO A 621 3.40 40.50 -3.28
CA PRO A 621 3.70 41.45 -4.36
C PRO A 621 2.89 41.18 -5.63
N THR A 622 2.27 42.21 -6.20
CA THR A 622 1.38 42.09 -7.36
C THR A 622 2.04 41.39 -8.56
N GLU A 623 3.34 41.66 -8.84
CA GLU A 623 4.05 41.05 -9.93
C GLU A 623 4.20 39.52 -9.76
N THR A 624 4.47 39.08 -8.55
CA THR A 624 4.55 37.64 -8.22
C THR A 624 3.20 36.97 -8.40
N ARG A 625 2.13 37.60 -7.90
CA ARG A 625 0.75 37.12 -8.04
C ARG A 625 0.35 36.99 -9.52
N ILE A 626 0.69 38.00 -10.37
CA ILE A 626 0.42 37.96 -11.81
C ILE A 626 1.18 36.81 -12.48
N THR A 627 2.45 36.61 -12.11
CA THR A 627 3.27 35.52 -12.66
C THR A 627 2.67 34.16 -12.33
N ASP A 628 2.29 33.95 -11.08
CA ASP A 628 1.70 32.69 -10.62
C ASP A 628 0.33 32.44 -11.28
N ALA A 629 -0.51 33.46 -11.33
CA ALA A 629 -1.83 33.36 -11.99
C ALA A 629 -1.71 33.05 -13.48
N LYS A 630 -0.73 33.69 -14.18
CA LYS A 630 -0.45 33.41 -15.58
C LYS A 630 0.00 31.95 -15.76
N ALA A 631 0.97 31.49 -14.95
CA ALA A 631 1.44 30.10 -15.00
C ALA A 631 0.32 29.09 -14.78
N THR A 632 -0.65 29.41 -13.93
CA THR A 632 -1.84 28.57 -13.70
C THR A 632 -2.76 28.56 -14.93
N LEU A 633 -3.09 29.73 -15.50
CA LEU A 633 -3.89 29.80 -16.71
C LEU A 633 -3.24 29.07 -17.89
N ASP A 634 -1.92 29.22 -18.04
CA ASP A 634 -1.14 28.51 -19.08
C ASP A 634 -1.18 26.98 -18.88
N ARG A 635 -1.05 26.50 -17.63
CA ARG A 635 -1.14 25.08 -17.30
C ARG A 635 -2.49 24.50 -17.67
N TRP A 636 -3.57 25.21 -17.40
CA TRP A 636 -4.94 24.82 -17.77
C TRP A 636 -5.29 25.14 -19.23
N ARG A 637 -4.34 25.68 -20.01
CA ARG A 637 -4.53 26.07 -21.42
C ARG A 637 -5.70 27.03 -21.59
N VAL A 638 -5.97 27.89 -20.62
CA VAL A 638 -7.04 28.89 -20.70
C VAL A 638 -6.55 30.05 -21.58
N THR A 639 -7.25 30.29 -22.66
CA THR A 639 -7.00 31.42 -23.57
C THR A 639 -8.16 32.42 -23.47
N GLY A 640 -7.89 33.71 -23.69
CA GLY A 640 -8.94 34.75 -23.66
C GLY A 640 -9.30 35.28 -22.26
N PHE A 641 -8.60 34.84 -21.20
CA PHE A 641 -8.78 35.35 -19.83
C PHE A 641 -7.44 35.78 -19.26
N SER A 642 -7.38 36.95 -18.65
CA SER A 642 -6.09 37.48 -18.18
C SER A 642 -5.83 37.16 -16.71
N ALA A 643 -4.52 37.05 -16.35
CA ALA A 643 -4.10 36.90 -14.95
C ALA A 643 -4.57 38.08 -14.07
N LYS A 644 -4.64 39.29 -14.65
CA LYS A 644 -5.16 40.47 -13.93
C LYS A 644 -6.64 40.34 -13.60
N ASP A 645 -7.46 39.77 -14.49
CA ASP A 645 -8.88 39.56 -14.26
C ASP A 645 -9.09 38.50 -13.17
N ALA A 646 -8.29 37.43 -13.17
CA ALA A 646 -8.33 36.41 -12.13
C ALA A 646 -7.98 37.02 -10.76
N LEU A 647 -6.93 37.83 -10.66
CA LEU A 647 -6.58 38.52 -9.42
C LEU A 647 -7.62 39.56 -9.01
N THR A 648 -8.27 40.23 -9.96
CA THR A 648 -9.40 41.14 -9.66
C THR A 648 -10.53 40.41 -8.95
N ALA A 649 -10.86 39.18 -9.37
CA ALA A 649 -11.85 38.35 -8.67
C ALA A 649 -11.43 38.04 -7.23
N SER A 650 -10.17 37.69 -7.02
CA SER A 650 -9.61 37.42 -5.70
C SER A 650 -9.63 38.64 -4.80
N ASP A 651 -9.13 39.77 -5.29
CA ASP A 651 -9.06 41.02 -4.54
C ASP A 651 -10.45 41.51 -4.11
N ARG A 652 -11.45 41.43 -4.99
CA ARG A 652 -12.85 41.78 -4.68
C ARG A 652 -13.41 40.93 -3.55
N LEU A 653 -13.19 39.62 -3.60
CA LEU A 653 -13.63 38.71 -2.54
C LEU A 653 -12.95 39.04 -1.23
N HIS A 654 -11.61 39.14 -1.19
CA HIS A 654 -10.87 39.43 0.03
C HIS A 654 -11.23 40.76 0.64
N THR A 655 -11.42 41.81 -0.19
CA THR A 655 -11.92 43.14 0.28
C THR A 655 -13.27 43.01 0.96
N LYS A 656 -14.21 42.26 0.39
CA LYS A 656 -15.53 42.05 0.98
C LYS A 656 -15.43 41.24 2.28
N LEU A 657 -14.60 40.19 2.32
CA LEU A 657 -14.43 39.38 3.52
C LEU A 657 -13.82 40.18 4.69
N ALA A 658 -12.86 41.06 4.39
CA ALA A 658 -12.26 41.94 5.40
C ALA A 658 -13.28 42.93 6.00
N VAL A 659 -14.29 43.33 5.23
CA VAL A 659 -15.41 44.16 5.69
C VAL A 659 -16.42 43.35 6.51
N LEU A 660 -16.77 42.15 6.06
CA LEU A 660 -17.76 41.30 6.75
C LEU A 660 -17.20 40.70 8.05
N TRP A 661 -15.95 40.28 8.04
CA TRP A 661 -15.28 39.60 9.15
C TRP A 661 -13.84 40.11 9.34
N PRO A 662 -13.66 41.30 9.95
CA PRO A 662 -12.33 41.85 10.20
C PRO A 662 -11.48 40.90 11.04
N GLY A 663 -10.26 40.56 10.55
CA GLY A 663 -9.32 39.67 11.26
C GLY A 663 -9.69 38.20 11.25
N ALA A 664 -10.64 37.77 10.43
CA ALA A 664 -11.00 36.36 10.30
C ALA A 664 -9.85 35.53 9.77
N LYS A 665 -9.75 34.30 10.26
CA LYS A 665 -8.86 33.29 9.72
C LYS A 665 -9.50 32.66 8.48
N LEU A 666 -8.79 32.71 7.35
CA LEU A 666 -9.22 32.15 6.10
C LEU A 666 -8.51 30.80 5.86
N ARG A 667 -9.27 29.73 5.74
CA ARG A 667 -8.75 28.41 5.36
C ARG A 667 -9.26 28.04 3.97
N ARG A 668 -8.36 28.00 3.00
CA ARG A 668 -8.66 27.62 1.63
C ARG A 668 -8.49 26.12 1.47
N GLU A 669 -9.30 25.52 0.60
CA GLU A 669 -9.27 24.07 0.34
C GLU A 669 -9.29 23.26 1.64
N ALA A 670 -10.14 23.64 2.60
CA ALA A 670 -10.17 23.03 3.91
C ALA A 670 -10.76 21.61 3.85
N PRO A 671 -9.99 20.55 4.14
CA PRO A 671 -10.54 19.20 4.17
C PRO A 671 -11.51 19.05 5.34
N VAL A 672 -12.61 18.40 5.10
CA VAL A 672 -13.60 18.06 6.14
C VAL A 672 -13.98 16.59 6.04
N THR A 673 -13.92 15.90 7.18
CA THR A 673 -14.42 14.55 7.35
C THR A 673 -15.27 14.51 8.60
N ALA A 674 -16.52 14.08 8.48
CA ALA A 674 -17.44 13.99 9.61
C ALA A 674 -18.38 12.80 9.46
N ARG A 675 -18.80 12.24 10.58
CA ARG A 675 -19.86 11.23 10.62
C ARG A 675 -21.17 11.87 11.02
N ILE A 676 -22.18 11.77 10.16
CA ILE A 676 -23.56 12.20 10.44
C ILE A 676 -24.45 10.96 10.41
N GLY A 677 -24.92 10.55 11.58
CA GLY A 677 -25.60 9.28 11.75
C GLY A 677 -24.71 8.08 11.36
N ARG A 678 -25.12 7.28 10.37
CA ARG A 678 -24.37 6.14 9.86
C ARG A 678 -23.52 6.48 8.63
N GLN A 679 -23.58 7.70 8.14
CA GLN A 679 -22.94 8.12 6.90
C GLN A 679 -21.67 8.91 7.18
N LEU A 680 -20.60 8.64 6.44
CA LEU A 680 -19.36 9.40 6.46
C LEU A 680 -19.39 10.42 5.33
N ILE A 681 -19.26 11.69 5.70
CA ILE A 681 -19.13 12.81 4.76
C ILE A 681 -17.65 13.13 4.65
N GLN A 682 -17.16 13.13 3.43
CA GLN A 682 -15.79 13.52 3.14
C GLN A 682 -15.77 14.49 1.98
N GLY A 683 -15.08 15.59 2.15
CA GLY A 683 -15.00 16.62 1.13
C GLY A 683 -13.97 17.68 1.42
N ARG A 684 -13.94 18.70 0.58
CA ARG A 684 -13.02 19.84 0.68
C ARG A 684 -13.81 21.11 0.45
N ILE A 685 -13.69 22.04 1.38
CA ILE A 685 -14.39 23.33 1.38
C ILE A 685 -13.48 24.34 0.69
N ASP A 686 -13.94 25.00 -0.35
CA ASP A 686 -13.14 25.95 -1.13
C ASP A 686 -12.58 27.08 -0.23
N LEU A 687 -13.44 27.66 0.60
CA LEU A 687 -13.02 28.68 1.57
C LEU A 687 -13.85 28.59 2.85
N LEU A 688 -13.20 28.28 3.95
CA LEU A 688 -13.75 28.33 5.31
C LEU A 688 -13.25 29.61 6.01
N VAL A 689 -14.18 30.44 6.48
CA VAL A 689 -13.90 31.68 7.20
C VAL A 689 -14.22 31.48 8.67
N GLU A 690 -13.25 31.72 9.55
CA GLU A 690 -13.40 31.51 11.00
C GLU A 690 -13.08 32.79 11.76
N THR A 691 -13.98 33.18 12.64
CA THR A 691 -13.75 34.15 13.70
C THR A 691 -13.95 33.49 15.06
N ASN A 692 -13.79 34.21 16.14
CA ASN A 692 -14.11 33.67 17.47
C ASN A 692 -15.61 33.33 17.63
N GLU A 693 -16.49 34.05 16.93
CA GLU A 693 -17.94 33.97 17.11
C GLU A 693 -18.65 33.32 15.89
N THR A 694 -18.08 33.41 14.71
CA THR A 694 -18.76 33.05 13.46
C THR A 694 -17.93 32.10 12.61
N THR A 695 -18.59 31.15 11.97
CA THR A 695 -18.01 30.32 10.92
C THR A 695 -18.82 30.47 9.65
N ALA A 696 -18.16 30.74 8.51
CA ALA A 696 -18.80 30.86 7.20
C ALA A 696 -18.14 29.95 6.17
N ILE A 697 -18.94 29.43 5.25
CA ILE A 697 -18.49 28.63 4.13
C ILE A 697 -18.79 29.36 2.83
N ILE A 698 -17.80 29.43 1.96
CA ILE A 698 -17.90 30.03 0.63
C ILE A 698 -17.45 28.99 -0.39
N ASP A 699 -18.35 28.65 -1.27
CA ASP A 699 -18.13 27.72 -2.38
C ASP A 699 -18.00 28.53 -3.66
N HIS A 700 -16.94 28.30 -4.46
CA HIS A 700 -16.64 29.05 -5.66
C HIS A 700 -17.25 28.39 -6.87
N LYS A 701 -18.00 29.15 -7.69
CA LYS A 701 -18.60 28.64 -8.93
C LYS A 701 -18.42 29.63 -10.07
N SER A 702 -17.60 29.29 -11.04
CA SER A 702 -17.27 30.13 -12.19
C SER A 702 -18.40 30.13 -13.24
N PHE A 703 -19.56 30.65 -12.83
CA PHE A 703 -20.73 30.70 -13.69
C PHE A 703 -20.76 31.99 -14.52
N PRO A 704 -20.78 31.92 -15.87
CA PRO A 704 -20.77 33.08 -16.74
C PRO A 704 -22.15 33.60 -17.13
N GLY A 705 -23.23 33.08 -16.53
CA GLY A 705 -24.61 33.39 -16.88
C GLY A 705 -25.04 34.82 -16.63
N ARG A 706 -26.28 35.18 -17.06
CA ARG A 706 -26.88 36.49 -16.81
C ARG A 706 -27.44 36.62 -15.42
N PHE A 707 -27.68 37.83 -14.97
CA PHE A 707 -28.15 38.15 -13.61
C PHE A 707 -29.39 37.35 -13.18
N GLU A 708 -30.35 37.16 -14.10
CA GLU A 708 -31.58 36.40 -13.83
C GLU A 708 -31.35 34.92 -13.56
N GLN A 709 -30.19 34.40 -13.92
CA GLN A 709 -29.83 32.98 -13.80
C GLN A 709 -28.99 32.68 -12.50
N TRP A 710 -28.47 33.74 -11.85
CA TRP A 710 -27.53 33.56 -10.72
C TRP A 710 -28.15 32.82 -9.55
N GLU A 711 -29.39 33.20 -9.20
CA GLU A 711 -30.11 32.61 -8.08
C GLU A 711 -30.40 31.13 -8.31
N ALA A 712 -31.01 30.84 -9.44
CA ALA A 712 -31.29 29.45 -9.83
C ALA A 712 -30.03 28.58 -9.86
N LYS A 713 -28.90 29.18 -10.31
CA LYS A 713 -27.62 28.47 -10.34
C LYS A 713 -27.01 28.27 -8.95
N ALA A 714 -27.07 29.29 -8.07
CA ALA A 714 -26.60 29.16 -6.70
C ALA A 714 -27.38 28.13 -5.91
N LEU A 715 -28.70 28.05 -6.12
CA LEU A 715 -29.57 27.08 -5.44
C LEU A 715 -29.26 25.64 -5.82
N GLN A 716 -28.71 25.35 -7.01
CA GLN A 716 -28.24 24.00 -7.37
C GLN A 716 -27.11 23.51 -6.47
N TYR A 717 -26.30 24.43 -5.90
CA TYR A 717 -25.18 24.09 -5.02
C TYR A 717 -25.52 24.24 -3.52
N ALA A 718 -26.71 24.71 -3.20
CA ALA A 718 -27.12 24.92 -1.82
C ALA A 718 -27.05 23.63 -0.95
N PRO A 719 -27.49 22.45 -1.44
CA PRO A 719 -27.38 21.22 -0.69
C PRO A 719 -25.91 20.81 -0.39
N GLN A 720 -25.01 21.03 -1.36
CA GLN A 720 -23.57 20.80 -1.17
C GLN A 720 -23.00 21.67 -0.06
N VAL A 721 -23.23 22.99 -0.12
CA VAL A 721 -22.71 23.96 0.85
C VAL A 721 -23.30 23.71 2.24
N ALA A 722 -24.57 23.32 2.29
CA ALA A 722 -25.26 22.99 3.54
C ALA A 722 -24.64 21.73 4.19
N LEU A 723 -24.37 20.70 3.40
CA LEU A 723 -23.76 19.49 3.91
C LEU A 723 -22.34 19.72 4.42
N TYR A 724 -21.59 20.64 3.80
CA TYR A 724 -20.33 21.12 4.37
C TYR A 724 -20.53 21.80 5.72
N GLY A 725 -21.57 22.62 5.88
CA GLY A 725 -21.90 23.25 7.16
C GLY A 725 -22.22 22.25 8.26
N GLU A 726 -23.00 21.21 7.94
CA GLU A 726 -23.30 20.11 8.86
C GLU A 726 -22.03 19.30 9.21
N ALA A 727 -21.16 19.07 8.24
CA ALA A 727 -19.91 18.35 8.46
C ALA A 727 -18.94 19.15 9.35
N VAL A 728 -18.80 20.46 9.15
CA VAL A 728 -18.00 21.34 10.02
C VAL A 728 -18.57 21.36 11.44
N LYS A 729 -19.87 21.45 11.58
CA LYS A 729 -20.54 21.39 12.90
C LYS A 729 -20.28 20.05 13.59
N ALA A 730 -20.41 18.95 12.88
CA ALA A 730 -20.17 17.62 13.45
C ALA A 730 -18.71 17.39 13.84
N ALA A 731 -17.76 17.95 13.07
CA ALA A 731 -16.32 17.78 13.30
C ALA A 731 -15.75 18.74 14.37
N SER A 732 -16.27 19.98 14.46
CA SER A 732 -15.70 21.05 15.29
C SER A 732 -16.60 21.49 16.44
N GLY A 733 -17.88 21.10 16.46
CA GLY A 733 -18.91 21.61 17.39
C GLY A 733 -19.38 23.05 17.08
N ARG A 734 -18.82 23.72 16.07
CA ARG A 734 -19.18 25.10 15.70
C ARG A 734 -20.28 25.10 14.65
N SER A 735 -21.35 25.90 14.86
CA SER A 735 -22.36 26.08 13.83
C SER A 735 -21.83 26.93 12.67
N CYS A 736 -22.22 26.58 11.45
CA CYS A 736 -21.96 27.39 10.25
C CYS A 736 -23.27 28.11 9.87
N ASP A 737 -23.40 29.35 10.33
CA ASP A 737 -24.63 30.12 10.12
C ASP A 737 -24.61 30.94 8.83
N HIS A 738 -23.48 30.97 8.14
CA HIS A 738 -23.26 31.77 6.95
C HIS A 738 -22.76 30.86 5.79
N LEU A 739 -23.64 30.58 4.85
CA LEU A 739 -23.40 29.77 3.69
C LEU A 739 -23.47 30.64 2.43
N PHE A 740 -22.43 30.61 1.60
CA PHE A 740 -22.36 31.46 0.41
C PHE A 740 -21.93 30.68 -0.84
N VAL A 741 -22.44 31.11 -1.99
CA VAL A 741 -21.89 30.81 -3.28
C VAL A 741 -21.23 32.04 -3.87
N HIS A 742 -19.93 31.97 -4.15
CA HIS A 742 -19.19 33.04 -4.79
C HIS A 742 -19.08 32.77 -6.31
N MET A 743 -19.46 33.75 -7.09
CA MET A 743 -19.39 33.69 -8.55
C MET A 743 -18.34 34.69 -9.08
N PRO A 744 -17.07 34.30 -9.19
CA PRO A 744 -15.96 35.22 -9.50
C PRO A 744 -16.10 35.93 -10.83
N VAL A 745 -16.59 35.22 -11.89
CA VAL A 745 -16.73 35.77 -13.24
C VAL A 745 -17.74 36.91 -13.31
N VAL A 746 -18.85 36.77 -12.62
CA VAL A 746 -19.93 37.76 -12.62
C VAL A 746 -19.83 38.75 -11.45
N GLY A 747 -18.84 38.57 -10.59
CA GLY A 747 -18.60 39.47 -9.43
C GLY A 747 -19.70 39.43 -8.40
N ALA A 748 -20.24 38.26 -8.04
CA ALA A 748 -21.35 38.10 -7.12
C ALA A 748 -21.04 37.18 -5.94
N LEU A 749 -21.60 37.53 -4.76
CA LEU A 749 -21.59 36.70 -3.55
C LEU A 749 -23.04 36.54 -3.09
N LEU A 750 -23.54 35.31 -3.07
CA LEU A 750 -24.94 34.99 -2.81
C LEU A 750 -25.04 34.21 -1.50
N ARG A 751 -25.78 34.73 -0.54
CA ARG A 751 -26.03 34.09 0.76
C ARG A 751 -27.21 33.12 0.64
N LEU A 752 -27.01 31.91 1.08
CA LEU A 752 -28.02 30.86 1.09
C LEU A 752 -28.70 30.80 2.48
N ALA A 753 -30.01 30.58 2.47
CA ALA A 753 -30.80 30.31 3.66
C ALA A 753 -31.80 29.19 3.39
N ARG A 754 -32.20 28.49 4.43
CA ARG A 754 -33.18 27.39 4.33
C ARG A 754 -34.59 27.95 4.54
N SER A 755 -35.55 27.53 3.77
CA SER A 755 -36.95 27.81 4.00
C SER A 755 -37.40 27.17 5.31
N MET A 756 -38.08 27.93 6.20
CA MET A 756 -38.59 27.44 7.46
C MET A 756 -39.73 26.43 7.25
#